data_0a272eb8d3ca7bbdbd7db44e3887080e
#
_entry.id   0a272eb8d3ca7bbdbd7db44e3887080e
#
_cell.length_a   1.000
_cell.length_b   1.000
_cell.length_c   1.000
_cell.angle_alpha   90.00
_cell.angle_beta   90.00
_cell.angle_gamma   90.00
#
_symmetry.space_group_name_H-M   'P 1'
#
loop_
_entity.id
_entity.type
_entity.pdbx_description
1 polymer ?
#
loop_
_entity_poly.entity_id
_entity_poly.type
_entity_poly.pdbx_seq_one_letter_code
_entity_poly.pdbx_strand_id
1 'polypeptide(L)'
;MSTAEEAARWRQTRELFDAVCDLPRTQWRQQVQQHCRDPALAEDVLQLLHAQTQGLSRISSRLDAALARALTPELAVGQRLGPWRLTARIAGGGMGTVFKAERDDGVYRRTVAIKLLHGMPGAGEVERLQAERQVLAGLNLPDVARLYDGGTTPDGYPYLVMEYIEGLPLDRHCATHALGLAARLRLFLDVCAVVRSAHERLVLHCDLKPGNVLVRPDGRPVLLDFGLARVLNDARERGEAGYCTPGYASPELVNGEPVGVASDVYSLGVLLVELLSTRRCAQALQLGEAPVILPSANAPPGLRWRRALRGDLDAIAARACARDVAARYRSVETLMADVTRYLERRPVAARQSGRLYRLVRGVQRNGRGLAAAAGALSLALIFVAGLVQARRHAEEEAAIAHQVGDFMVGVFETADPYLRTERGQQELSARQLLDKAALRVSQDLADAPAQLARMRAVLGTAYRNSGVPRQADVLLQQAYDGFIDPRVNRPADAAAVLVELSLQKTQGGNGALGQALAERGLALLPSSAAMATRARLHGARGMALVNQQQFDRAEAAFDTAMELYAKLPHSGVASEKLALSYNKGLMYLRWGRLASAERELRQVLGGSPPRRTSMALAAEMRLAQILREQGRFAQALPLLQAGLRHAHELYGPESSFVLMQHDGLADLYRDWGDYAAAERQYQLRQHLSGLIDGTGSVEYSMGLFNYGDLQELRGDLAQAEQLYRQALAIRRERLGAQSPTSLRAESGLGALLMRQARMQEAGTLLLHADAGLDAALPADAPGRIEARLNRIDWHIRQDDTAQAQALLRQLGARIPATQQLRLLRIRADLAERSGEGAAALALRRTALEHARSLHGDGKLETATCRIDLAETLLRLGHRQPALEALLQALPTIERLQVDDAPARRRLDGLLLLARGGRGRAA
;
A
#
# COMPACT_ATOMS: atom_id res chain seq x y z
N MET A 1 71.10 53.33 52.88
CA MET A 1 72.01 52.60 52.01
C MET A 1 71.61 52.91 50.64
N SER A 2 72.56 53.13 49.74
CA SER A 2 72.24 53.28 48.28
C SER A 2 71.89 51.91 47.64
N THR A 3 71.12 51.89 46.54
CA THR A 3 70.74 50.65 45.85
C THR A 3 71.96 49.83 45.43
N ALA A 4 73.12 50.48 45.24
CA ALA A 4 74.39 49.82 44.93
C ALA A 4 75.02 49.14 46.16
N GLU A 5 74.84 49.61 47.36
CA GLU A 5 75.34 49.04 48.63
C GLU A 5 74.49 47.80 49.00
N GLU A 6 73.18 47.88 48.79
CA GLU A 6 72.29 46.70 48.97
C GLU A 6 72.59 45.57 48.01
N ALA A 7 72.82 45.88 46.78
CA ALA A 7 73.23 44.87 45.72
C ALA A 7 74.60 44.25 46.03
N ALA A 8 75.57 45.03 46.58
CA ALA A 8 76.87 44.50 47.01
C ALA A 8 76.77 43.58 48.19
N ARG A 9 75.95 43.93 49.18
CA ARG A 9 75.66 43.14 50.39
C ARG A 9 74.98 41.81 50.02
N TRP A 10 74.05 41.84 49.13
CA TRP A 10 73.36 40.61 48.68
C TRP A 10 74.31 39.68 47.86
N ARG A 11 75.22 40.20 47.06
CA ARG A 11 76.20 39.36 46.37
C ARG A 11 77.09 38.57 47.35
N GLN A 12 77.58 39.32 48.35
CA GLN A 12 78.38 38.72 49.49
C GLN A 12 77.58 37.67 50.23
N THR A 13 76.27 37.95 50.58
CA THR A 13 75.36 36.98 51.19
C THR A 13 75.20 35.69 50.39
N ARG A 14 75.11 35.84 49.10
CA ARG A 14 74.92 34.73 48.16
C ARG A 14 76.20 33.90 47.97
N GLU A 15 77.34 34.54 47.80
CA GLU A 15 78.67 33.85 47.74
C GLU A 15 78.96 33.03 48.98
N LEU A 16 78.67 33.58 50.14
CA LEU A 16 78.83 32.90 51.41
C LEU A 16 77.81 31.76 51.62
N PHE A 17 76.56 31.95 51.16
CA PHE A 17 75.56 30.95 51.25
C PHE A 17 75.87 29.75 50.32
N ASP A 18 76.24 30.04 49.03
CA ASP A 18 76.64 29.02 48.04
C ASP A 18 77.89 28.24 48.50
N ALA A 19 78.84 28.89 49.22
CA ALA A 19 80.04 28.23 49.82
C ALA A 19 79.79 27.31 50.98
N VAL A 20 78.63 27.45 51.67
CA VAL A 20 78.33 26.79 52.94
C VAL A 20 77.14 25.87 52.87
N CYS A 21 76.22 26.04 51.86
CA CYS A 21 74.93 25.38 51.77
C CYS A 21 75.09 23.82 51.66
N ASP A 22 76.14 23.31 51.03
CA ASP A 22 76.39 21.90 50.82
C ASP A 22 77.16 21.25 51.98
N LEU A 23 77.54 21.97 53.05
CA LEU A 23 78.21 21.47 54.20
C LEU A 23 77.21 20.85 55.24
N PRO A 24 77.62 19.86 56.05
CA PRO A 24 76.76 19.42 57.14
C PRO A 24 76.34 20.55 58.13
N ARG A 25 75.07 20.54 58.55
CA ARG A 25 74.50 21.58 59.44
C ARG A 25 75.37 21.92 60.65
N THR A 26 76.06 20.96 61.17
CA THR A 26 77.00 21.10 62.29
C THR A 26 78.19 22.06 62.06
N GLN A 27 78.53 22.26 60.77
CA GLN A 27 79.64 23.04 60.31
C GLN A 27 79.22 24.42 59.79
N TRP A 28 77.92 24.74 59.57
CA TRP A 28 77.46 26.01 58.99
C TRP A 28 77.94 27.22 59.81
N ARG A 29 77.67 27.21 61.07
CA ARG A 29 78.03 28.34 61.94
C ARG A 29 79.51 28.62 61.98
N GLN A 30 80.30 27.61 62.08
CA GLN A 30 81.78 27.70 62.08
C GLN A 30 82.30 28.23 60.71
N GLN A 31 81.82 27.72 59.66
CA GLN A 31 82.31 28.11 58.32
C GLN A 31 81.81 29.54 57.90
N VAL A 32 80.59 29.89 58.21
CA VAL A 32 80.12 31.25 58.02
C VAL A 32 80.88 32.30 58.82
N GLN A 33 81.27 31.99 60.10
CA GLN A 33 82.06 32.85 60.94
C GLN A 33 83.53 32.97 60.57
N GLN A 34 84.09 31.92 59.89
CA GLN A 34 85.45 31.91 59.36
C GLN A 34 85.61 32.82 58.10
N HIS A 35 84.57 32.89 57.35
CA HIS A 35 84.65 33.59 56.05
C HIS A 35 83.91 34.95 56.03
N CYS A 36 83.17 35.29 57.13
CA CYS A 36 82.44 36.56 57.24
C CYS A 36 82.75 37.27 58.58
N ARG A 37 83.30 38.50 58.43
CA ARG A 37 83.64 39.37 59.56
C ARG A 37 82.48 40.33 60.01
N ASP A 38 81.40 40.41 59.20
CA ASP A 38 80.25 41.16 59.51
C ASP A 38 79.16 40.27 60.16
N PRO A 39 78.88 40.49 61.48
CA PRO A 39 77.89 39.68 62.17
C PRO A 39 76.48 39.71 61.68
N ALA A 40 76.05 40.83 61.08
CA ALA A 40 74.74 40.96 60.55
C ALA A 40 74.59 40.17 59.19
N LEU A 41 75.65 40.19 58.38
CA LEU A 41 75.71 39.34 57.17
C LEU A 41 75.79 37.85 57.48
N ALA A 42 76.52 37.48 58.46
CA ALA A 42 76.61 36.12 58.96
C ALA A 42 75.28 35.55 59.47
N GLU A 43 74.48 36.38 60.15
CA GLU A 43 73.17 35.98 60.65
C GLU A 43 72.18 35.84 59.51
N ASP A 44 72.22 36.73 58.47
CA ASP A 44 71.41 36.68 57.29
C ASP A 44 71.66 35.42 56.50
N VAL A 45 72.95 34.96 56.34
CA VAL A 45 73.28 33.74 55.67
C VAL A 45 72.81 32.53 56.46
N LEU A 46 72.99 32.45 57.81
CA LEU A 46 72.48 31.38 58.62
C LEU A 46 70.98 31.24 58.61
N GLN A 47 70.20 32.34 58.56
CA GLN A 47 68.75 32.36 58.39
C GLN A 47 68.32 31.77 57.06
N LEU A 48 69.06 32.11 56.00
CA LEU A 48 68.84 31.53 54.67
C LEU A 48 69.09 30.06 54.61
N LEU A 49 70.20 29.57 55.23
CA LEU A 49 70.50 28.13 55.34
C LEU A 49 69.44 27.37 56.14
N HIS A 50 68.91 27.91 57.16
CA HIS A 50 67.83 27.33 57.99
C HIS A 50 66.49 27.32 57.20
N ALA A 51 66.17 28.41 56.47
CA ALA A 51 64.99 28.53 55.60
C ALA A 51 64.99 27.48 54.50
N GLN A 52 66.17 27.20 53.88
CA GLN A 52 66.29 26.15 52.84
C GLN A 52 65.93 24.75 53.38
N THR A 53 66.29 24.42 54.58
CA THR A 53 66.01 23.11 55.21
C THR A 53 64.56 22.97 55.72
N GLN A 54 63.79 24.06 55.86
CA GLN A 54 62.39 24.04 56.31
C GLN A 54 61.44 24.06 55.13
N GLY A 55 61.85 23.85 53.87
CA GLY A 55 61.00 23.81 52.64
C GLY A 55 60.61 25.24 52.15
N LEU A 56 61.25 26.29 52.63
CA LEU A 56 61.03 27.70 52.25
C LEU A 56 61.85 28.09 50.98
N SER A 57 62.45 27.15 50.27
CA SER A 57 63.17 27.34 48.99
C SER A 57 62.36 28.04 47.87
N ARG A 58 61.02 27.93 48.00
CA ARG A 58 60.09 28.64 47.10
C ARG A 58 60.02 30.17 47.31
N ILE A 59 60.38 30.65 48.43
CA ILE A 59 60.36 32.10 48.72
C ILE A 59 61.64 32.76 48.22
N SER A 60 62.80 32.09 48.36
CA SER A 60 64.09 32.59 47.84
C SER A 60 64.07 32.70 46.31
N SER A 61 63.56 31.69 45.55
CA SER A 61 63.54 31.74 44.08
C SER A 61 62.59 32.87 43.53
N ARG A 62 61.55 33.23 44.31
CA ARG A 62 60.68 34.38 43.98
C ARG A 62 61.32 35.73 44.28
N LEU A 63 62.09 35.81 45.36
CA LEU A 63 62.86 37.00 45.70
C LEU A 63 64.02 37.20 44.67
N ASP A 64 64.73 36.12 44.31
CA ASP A 64 65.79 36.15 43.27
C ASP A 64 65.28 36.59 41.92
N ALA A 65 64.14 36.06 41.48
CA ALA A 65 63.52 36.46 40.23
C ALA A 65 62.99 37.95 40.27
N ALA A 66 62.53 38.41 41.41
CA ALA A 66 62.09 39.80 41.55
C ALA A 66 63.28 40.76 41.60
N LEU A 67 64.39 40.36 42.21
CA LEU A 67 65.62 41.13 42.28
C LEU A 67 66.32 41.14 40.91
N ALA A 68 66.42 40.00 40.21
CA ALA A 68 66.98 39.93 38.88
C ALA A 68 66.19 40.81 37.89
N ARG A 69 64.88 40.92 38.09
CA ARG A 69 64.00 41.79 37.35
C ARG A 69 64.23 43.28 37.66
N ALA A 70 64.43 43.64 38.88
CA ALA A 70 64.69 45.01 39.33
C ALA A 70 66.06 45.50 38.82
N LEU A 71 67.03 44.62 38.66
CA LEU A 71 68.41 44.95 38.24
C LEU A 71 68.62 44.90 36.74
N THR A 72 67.65 44.40 35.93
CA THR A 72 67.80 44.37 34.45
C THR A 72 67.52 45.77 33.89
N PRO A 73 68.35 46.28 33.02
CA PRO A 73 68.15 47.63 32.48
C PRO A 73 66.91 47.68 31.63
N GLU A 74 66.05 48.69 31.75
CA GLU A 74 64.90 48.93 30.92
C GLU A 74 65.37 49.40 29.50
N LEU A 75 65.36 48.50 28.56
CA LEU A 75 65.58 48.85 27.17
C LEU A 75 64.34 49.66 26.66
N ALA A 76 64.64 50.81 26.07
CA ALA A 76 63.60 51.69 25.52
C ALA A 76 63.27 51.31 24.07
N VAL A 77 61.99 51.48 23.67
CA VAL A 77 61.58 51.45 22.29
C VAL A 77 62.36 52.48 21.51
N GLY A 78 62.94 52.11 20.36
CA GLY A 78 63.80 52.91 19.55
C GLY A 78 65.30 52.58 19.70
N GLN A 79 65.72 51.90 20.75
CA GLN A 79 67.11 51.47 21.01
C GLN A 79 67.59 50.42 20.02
N ARG A 80 68.83 50.41 19.74
CA ARG A 80 69.50 49.41 18.83
C ARG A 80 70.18 48.33 19.64
N LEU A 81 69.98 47.09 19.22
CA LEU A 81 70.73 45.90 19.68
C LEU A 81 71.36 45.20 18.46
N GLY A 82 72.67 45.53 18.21
CA GLY A 82 73.30 45.08 16.96
C GLY A 82 72.57 45.65 15.72
N PRO A 83 72.24 44.84 14.72
CA PRO A 83 71.53 45.32 13.54
C PRO A 83 70.01 45.57 13.75
N TRP A 84 69.50 45.38 14.96
CA TRP A 84 68.09 45.39 15.24
C TRP A 84 67.62 46.61 16.04
N ARG A 85 66.57 47.31 15.57
CA ARG A 85 65.94 48.42 16.26
C ARG A 85 64.64 47.92 16.94
N LEU A 86 64.50 48.16 18.25
CA LEU A 86 63.32 47.80 19.03
C LEU A 86 62.15 48.70 18.63
N THR A 87 61.02 48.09 18.20
CA THR A 87 59.84 48.86 17.71
C THR A 87 58.67 48.81 18.71
N ALA A 88 58.52 47.76 19.45
CA ALA A 88 57.47 47.64 20.48
C ALA A 88 57.84 46.58 21.55
N ARG A 89 57.37 46.77 22.78
CA ARG A 89 57.43 45.74 23.81
C ARG A 89 56.25 44.81 23.63
N ILE A 90 56.45 43.51 23.45
CA ILE A 90 55.40 42.53 23.25
C ILE A 90 54.95 41.92 24.56
N ALA A 91 55.90 41.48 25.36
CA ALA A 91 55.61 40.78 26.59
C ALA A 91 56.75 40.97 27.61
N GLY A 92 56.39 40.85 28.90
CA GLY A 92 57.38 40.82 30.00
C GLY A 92 57.03 39.75 30.99
N GLY A 93 57.96 38.93 31.40
CA GLY A 93 57.78 37.80 32.34
C GLY A 93 58.96 37.62 33.28
N GLY A 94 58.91 36.56 34.10
CA GLY A 94 60.00 36.25 35.05
C GLY A 94 61.30 35.89 34.41
N MET A 95 61.34 35.38 33.17
CA MET A 95 62.52 34.88 32.47
C MET A 95 63.11 35.98 31.48
N GLY A 96 62.39 37.04 31.24
CA GLY A 96 62.85 38.05 30.30
C GLY A 96 61.75 38.93 29.74
N THR A 97 62.16 39.94 28.99
CA THR A 97 61.28 40.86 28.29
C THR A 97 61.42 40.64 26.75
N VAL A 98 60.29 40.56 26.08
CA VAL A 98 60.24 40.33 24.64
C VAL A 98 59.83 41.62 23.95
N PHE A 99 60.63 41.98 22.90
CA PHE A 99 60.40 43.15 22.07
C PHE A 99 60.18 42.71 20.61
N LYS A 100 59.37 43.47 19.88
CA LYS A 100 59.32 43.46 18.44
C LYS A 100 60.46 44.38 17.96
N ALA A 101 61.25 43.89 17.00
CA ALA A 101 62.34 44.67 16.44
C ALA A 101 62.37 44.53 14.93
N GLU A 102 62.92 45.53 14.26
CA GLU A 102 63.12 45.54 12.84
C GLU A 102 64.61 45.69 12.52
N ARG A 103 65.08 45.07 11.45
CA ARG A 103 66.46 45.19 11.00
C ARG A 103 66.62 46.53 10.41
N ASP A 104 67.67 47.22 10.88
CA ASP A 104 67.94 48.67 10.59
C ASP A 104 69.44 48.91 10.16
N ASP A 105 70.07 47.96 9.47
CA ASP A 105 71.43 48.06 8.96
C ASP A 105 71.46 48.31 7.45
N GLY A 106 70.28 48.48 6.81
CA GLY A 106 70.18 48.79 5.38
C GLY A 106 70.36 47.60 4.43
N VAL A 107 70.67 46.37 4.93
CA VAL A 107 70.98 45.22 4.10
C VAL A 107 69.64 44.54 3.58
N TYR A 108 68.66 44.33 4.44
CA TYR A 108 67.29 43.89 4.12
C TYR A 108 66.32 44.13 5.27
N ARG A 109 65.05 44.24 4.96
CA ARG A 109 64.01 44.42 5.98
C ARG A 109 63.57 43.09 6.52
N ARG A 110 63.54 42.92 7.86
CA ARG A 110 62.98 41.78 8.57
C ARG A 110 62.48 42.17 9.96
N THR A 111 61.29 41.71 10.27
CA THR A 111 60.74 41.83 11.59
C THR A 111 61.11 40.59 12.43
N VAL A 112 61.53 40.77 13.64
CA VAL A 112 61.95 39.72 14.60
C VAL A 112 61.38 40.00 15.97
N ALA A 113 61.35 38.96 16.84
CA ALA A 113 61.14 39.08 18.24
C ALA A 113 62.49 38.98 18.96
N ILE A 114 62.80 39.91 19.85
CA ILE A 114 64.01 39.89 20.66
C ILE A 114 63.62 39.66 22.10
N LYS A 115 64.12 38.57 22.70
CA LYS A 115 63.95 38.20 24.08
C LYS A 115 65.18 38.58 24.88
N LEU A 116 65.10 39.58 25.74
CA LEU A 116 66.09 39.96 26.70
C LEU A 116 65.94 39.06 27.95
N LEU A 117 66.96 38.37 28.31
CA LEU A 117 66.92 37.49 29.50
C LEU A 117 67.25 38.32 30.72
N HIS A 118 66.55 38.08 31.87
CA HIS A 118 66.76 38.75 33.14
C HIS A 118 67.90 38.03 33.91
N GLY A 119 68.76 38.79 34.58
CA GLY A 119 69.88 38.31 35.36
C GLY A 119 71.20 38.31 34.58
N MET A 120 72.32 38.62 35.36
CA MET A 120 73.64 38.43 34.74
C MET A 120 74.05 36.98 34.85
N PRO A 121 74.37 36.35 33.74
CA PRO A 121 74.83 34.95 33.78
C PRO A 121 76.22 34.85 34.45
N GLY A 122 76.38 33.87 35.33
CA GLY A 122 77.72 33.48 35.80
C GLY A 122 78.57 32.89 34.67
N ALA A 123 79.87 32.86 34.83
CA ALA A 123 80.79 32.44 33.75
C ALA A 123 80.51 31.09 33.10
N GLY A 124 79.88 30.13 33.81
CA GLY A 124 79.41 28.85 33.25
C GLY A 124 78.03 28.91 32.58
N GLU A 125 77.21 29.94 32.79
CA GLU A 125 75.89 30.08 32.22
C GLU A 125 75.91 30.64 30.79
N VAL A 126 76.93 31.41 30.43
CA VAL A 126 77.16 31.92 29.08
C VAL A 126 77.51 30.82 28.14
N GLU A 127 78.38 29.88 28.55
CA GLU A 127 78.75 28.75 27.69
C GLU A 127 77.57 27.79 27.50
N ARG A 128 76.70 27.61 28.49
CA ARG A 128 75.48 26.84 28.41
C ARG A 128 74.45 27.48 27.41
N LEU A 129 74.26 28.75 27.51
CA LEU A 129 73.43 29.56 26.58
C LEU A 129 73.94 29.45 25.14
N GLN A 130 75.27 29.35 24.92
CA GLN A 130 75.81 29.15 23.58
C GLN A 130 75.61 27.75 23.06
N ALA A 131 75.67 26.72 23.90
CA ALA A 131 75.37 25.32 23.54
C ALA A 131 73.89 25.17 23.18
N GLU A 132 72.97 25.75 23.98
CA GLU A 132 71.56 25.75 23.71
C GLU A 132 71.16 26.46 22.41
N ARG A 133 71.84 27.58 22.10
CA ARG A 133 71.69 28.26 20.82
C ARG A 133 72.03 27.34 19.66
N GLN A 134 73.06 26.52 19.73
CA GLN A 134 73.50 25.61 18.67
C GLN A 134 72.41 24.52 18.43
N VAL A 135 71.84 24.00 19.48
CA VAL A 135 70.75 22.99 19.39
C VAL A 135 69.46 23.61 18.81
N LEU A 136 69.05 24.77 19.31
CA LEU A 136 67.87 25.48 18.84
C LEU A 136 68.00 25.98 17.38
N ALA A 137 69.21 26.42 16.96
CA ALA A 137 69.50 26.81 15.58
C ALA A 137 69.38 25.61 14.60
N GLY A 138 69.67 24.39 15.09
CA GLY A 138 69.48 23.12 14.34
C GLY A 138 68.04 22.67 14.20
N LEU A 139 67.12 23.16 15.03
CA LEU A 139 65.71 22.81 14.98
C LEU A 139 64.99 23.55 13.84
N ASN A 140 65.00 22.97 12.66
CA ASN A 140 64.27 23.52 11.54
C ASN A 140 62.90 22.81 11.41
N LEU A 141 61.98 23.12 12.32
CA LEU A 141 60.59 22.64 12.31
C LEU A 141 59.64 23.73 11.85
N PRO A 142 58.69 23.44 10.94
CA PRO A 142 57.82 24.46 10.35
C PRO A 142 56.93 25.20 11.32
N ASP A 143 56.59 24.58 12.46
CA ASP A 143 55.65 25.12 13.45
C ASP A 143 56.35 25.40 14.79
N VAL A 144 57.64 25.70 14.75
CA VAL A 144 58.46 26.17 15.89
C VAL A 144 59.09 27.51 15.47
N ALA A 145 59.03 28.51 16.35
CA ALA A 145 59.65 29.81 16.06
C ALA A 145 61.19 29.66 15.91
N ARG A 146 61.71 30.05 14.78
CA ARG A 146 63.15 29.93 14.43
C ARG A 146 64.01 30.88 15.22
N LEU A 147 65.10 30.40 15.76
CA LEU A 147 66.13 31.27 16.29
C LEU A 147 67.04 31.74 15.11
N TYR A 148 67.21 33.03 15.00
CA TYR A 148 67.98 33.63 13.94
C TYR A 148 69.38 34.04 14.41
N ASP A 149 69.46 34.60 15.63
CA ASP A 149 70.69 35.16 16.11
C ASP A 149 70.60 35.31 17.65
N GLY A 150 71.67 35.82 18.31
CA GLY A 150 71.68 36.18 19.68
C GLY A 150 72.98 36.90 20.05
N GLY A 151 72.90 37.70 21.06
CA GLY A 151 74.00 38.52 21.52
C GLY A 151 73.93 38.85 22.99
N THR A 152 74.80 39.77 23.40
CA THR A 152 74.81 40.40 24.70
C THR A 152 74.67 41.93 24.53
N THR A 153 73.87 42.55 25.43
CA THR A 153 73.77 44.02 25.46
C THR A 153 75.11 44.61 25.89
N PRO A 154 75.35 45.91 25.67
CA PRO A 154 76.52 46.58 26.18
C PRO A 154 76.76 46.42 27.67
N ASP A 155 75.68 46.26 28.44
CA ASP A 155 75.67 46.05 29.90
C ASP A 155 75.82 44.54 30.28
N GLY A 156 76.12 43.65 29.33
CA GLY A 156 76.38 42.23 29.60
C GLY A 156 75.15 41.31 29.67
N TYR A 157 73.89 41.75 29.34
CA TYR A 157 72.67 40.89 29.39
C TYR A 157 72.52 40.14 28.07
N PRO A 158 72.28 38.86 28.11
CA PRO A 158 72.07 38.07 26.95
C PRO A 158 70.67 38.29 26.32
N TYR A 159 70.62 38.32 24.99
CA TYR A 159 69.37 38.35 24.24
C TYR A 159 69.37 37.32 23.10
N LEU A 160 68.15 36.88 22.74
CA LEU A 160 67.88 35.97 21.68
C LEU A 160 67.04 36.69 20.59
N VAL A 161 67.42 36.48 19.32
CA VAL A 161 66.66 36.99 18.15
C VAL A 161 65.93 35.86 17.46
N MET A 162 64.63 35.88 17.46
CA MET A 162 63.81 34.82 16.95
C MET A 162 62.74 35.31 15.96
N GLU A 163 62.10 34.38 15.26
CA GLU A 163 61.01 34.66 14.34
C GLU A 163 59.86 35.38 15.08
N TYR A 164 59.45 36.52 14.53
CA TYR A 164 58.25 37.17 14.96
C TYR A 164 57.01 36.43 14.43
N ILE A 165 56.20 35.88 15.30
CA ILE A 165 54.99 35.16 14.95
C ILE A 165 53.81 36.11 15.15
N GLU A 166 53.10 36.39 14.07
CA GLU A 166 51.81 37.08 14.14
C GLU A 166 50.74 36.09 14.51
N GLY A 167 50.20 36.22 15.73
CA GLY A 167 49.20 35.31 16.25
C GLY A 167 48.73 35.64 17.67
N LEU A 168 47.71 34.93 18.10
CA LEU A 168 47.19 35.05 19.47
C LEU A 168 47.66 33.88 20.33
N PRO A 169 47.92 34.09 21.64
CA PRO A 169 48.08 32.97 22.60
C PRO A 169 46.90 32.00 22.52
N LEU A 170 47.21 30.71 22.70
CA LEU A 170 46.26 29.58 22.49
C LEU A 170 44.93 29.77 23.26
N ASP A 171 44.96 30.21 24.50
CA ASP A 171 43.79 30.46 25.35
C ASP A 171 42.97 31.63 24.79
N ARG A 172 43.66 32.75 24.37
CA ARG A 172 43.01 33.92 23.79
C ARG A 172 42.42 33.61 22.41
N HIS A 173 43.13 32.85 21.59
CA HIS A 173 42.62 32.43 20.28
C HIS A 173 41.32 31.63 20.43
N CYS A 174 41.29 30.67 21.36
CA CYS A 174 40.10 29.88 21.62
C CYS A 174 38.92 30.71 22.17
N ALA A 175 39.20 31.76 22.92
CA ALA A 175 38.16 32.66 23.46
C ALA A 175 37.65 33.64 22.39
N THR A 176 38.55 34.30 21.64
CA THR A 176 38.21 35.29 20.61
C THR A 176 37.36 34.65 19.48
N HIS A 177 37.70 33.43 19.06
CA HIS A 177 36.98 32.71 18.00
C HIS A 177 35.82 31.82 18.54
N ALA A 178 35.53 31.91 19.84
CA ALA A 178 34.46 31.13 20.50
C ALA A 178 34.47 29.62 20.15
N LEU A 179 35.67 29.03 20.09
CA LEU A 179 35.85 27.63 19.65
C LEU A 179 35.09 26.65 20.55
N GLY A 180 34.27 25.78 19.97
CA GLY A 180 33.58 24.69 20.63
C GLY A 180 34.50 23.52 20.98
N LEU A 181 33.99 22.55 21.76
CA LEU A 181 34.76 21.41 22.29
C LEU A 181 35.59 20.69 21.23
N ALA A 182 34.99 20.29 20.12
CA ALA A 182 35.69 19.54 19.06
C ALA A 182 36.80 20.36 18.37
N ALA A 183 36.58 21.66 18.19
CA ALA A 183 37.59 22.54 17.59
C ALA A 183 38.79 22.74 18.54
N ARG A 184 38.54 22.92 19.85
CA ARG A 184 39.60 23.00 20.88
C ARG A 184 40.43 21.70 20.95
N LEU A 185 39.78 20.55 20.87
CA LEU A 185 40.48 19.25 20.85
C LEU A 185 41.32 19.04 19.59
N ARG A 186 40.86 19.51 18.42
CA ARG A 186 41.66 19.46 17.17
C ARG A 186 42.88 20.38 17.26
N LEU A 187 42.66 21.62 17.70
CA LEU A 187 43.78 22.56 17.91
C LEU A 187 44.77 22.02 18.95
N PHE A 188 44.31 21.36 20.00
CA PHE A 188 45.18 20.66 20.96
C PHE A 188 45.98 19.52 20.31
N LEU A 189 45.36 18.74 19.40
CA LEU A 189 46.06 17.71 18.62
C LEU A 189 47.12 18.29 17.71
N ASP A 190 46.86 19.48 17.13
CA ASP A 190 47.86 20.18 16.30
C ASP A 190 49.06 20.63 17.15
N VAL A 191 48.80 21.13 18.39
CA VAL A 191 49.88 21.47 19.33
C VAL A 191 50.67 20.21 19.70
N CYS A 192 50.00 19.11 20.02
CA CYS A 192 50.65 17.85 20.33
C CYS A 192 51.50 17.31 19.14
N ALA A 193 51.05 17.51 17.91
CA ALA A 193 51.82 17.11 16.74
C ALA A 193 53.17 17.84 16.62
N VAL A 194 53.17 19.17 16.94
CA VAL A 194 54.42 19.95 16.95
C VAL A 194 55.38 19.47 18.06
N VAL A 195 54.82 19.24 19.30
CA VAL A 195 55.63 18.68 20.41
C VAL A 195 56.20 17.29 20.09
N ARG A 196 55.38 16.42 19.48
CA ARG A 196 55.85 15.11 19.00
C ARG A 196 57.03 15.23 18.05
N SER A 197 56.91 16.12 17.09
CA SER A 197 57.99 16.32 16.10
C SER A 197 59.30 16.85 16.68
N ALA A 198 59.22 17.58 17.83
CA ALA A 198 60.39 17.92 18.64
C ALA A 198 60.96 16.69 19.36
N HIS A 199 60.11 15.87 19.99
CA HIS A 199 60.53 14.64 20.66
C HIS A 199 61.19 13.64 19.72
N GLU A 200 60.73 13.53 18.48
CA GLU A 200 61.37 12.72 17.43
C GLU A 200 62.80 13.17 17.13
N ARG A 201 63.13 14.41 17.47
CA ARG A 201 64.50 14.94 17.37
C ARG A 201 65.23 15.02 18.70
N LEU A 202 64.74 14.28 19.68
CA LEU A 202 65.29 14.17 21.02
C LEU A 202 65.31 15.52 21.79
N VAL A 203 64.35 16.45 21.48
CA VAL A 203 64.28 17.74 22.16
C VAL A 203 63.01 17.78 23.02
N LEU A 204 63.16 18.12 24.27
CA LEU A 204 62.06 18.35 25.23
C LEU A 204 61.80 19.85 25.31
N HIS A 205 60.50 20.23 25.52
CA HIS A 205 60.12 21.63 25.65
C HIS A 205 60.28 22.18 27.05
N CYS A 206 59.83 21.42 28.05
CA CYS A 206 59.93 21.69 29.47
C CYS A 206 59.24 22.95 30.03
N ASP A 207 58.67 23.83 29.18
CA ASP A 207 57.91 25.05 29.59
C ASP A 207 56.64 25.25 28.71
N LEU A 208 55.87 24.16 28.49
CA LEU A 208 54.63 24.21 27.73
C LEU A 208 53.54 24.91 28.54
N LYS A 209 53.05 26.03 28.05
CA LYS A 209 51.97 26.85 28.64
C LYS A 209 51.23 27.60 27.52
N PRO A 210 50.01 28.13 27.75
CA PRO A 210 49.21 28.84 26.72
C PRO A 210 50.01 30.01 26.07
N GLY A 211 50.87 30.73 26.90
CA GLY A 211 51.65 31.87 26.39
C GLY A 211 52.79 31.52 25.46
N ASN A 212 53.26 30.25 25.53
CA ASN A 212 54.34 29.72 24.64
C ASN A 212 53.78 29.02 23.37
N VAL A 213 52.41 29.10 23.15
CA VAL A 213 51.77 28.59 21.93
C VAL A 213 51.02 29.72 21.29
N LEU A 214 51.53 30.24 20.17
CA LEU A 214 50.78 31.25 19.38
C LEU A 214 50.04 30.53 18.23
N VAL A 215 48.77 30.93 18.03
CA VAL A 215 47.99 30.45 16.89
C VAL A 215 47.97 31.55 15.82
N ARG A 216 48.47 31.23 14.63
CA ARG A 216 48.48 32.13 13.47
C ARG A 216 47.07 32.39 12.95
N PRO A 217 46.83 33.42 12.12
CA PRO A 217 45.50 33.68 11.54
C PRO A 217 44.95 32.52 10.70
N ASP A 218 45.82 31.65 10.15
CA ASP A 218 45.44 30.43 9.41
C ASP A 218 45.01 29.28 10.31
N GLY A 219 45.04 29.49 11.65
CA GLY A 219 44.66 28.47 12.63
C GLY A 219 45.76 27.52 13.06
N ARG A 220 46.98 27.63 12.54
CA ARG A 220 48.11 26.74 12.88
C ARG A 220 48.79 27.20 14.16
N PRO A 221 49.03 26.31 15.13
CA PRO A 221 49.76 26.65 16.33
C PRO A 221 51.28 26.65 16.03
N VAL A 222 51.98 27.59 16.63
CA VAL A 222 53.45 27.69 16.61
C VAL A 222 53.97 27.73 18.04
N LEU A 223 54.94 26.85 18.33
CA LEU A 223 55.61 26.82 19.65
C LEU A 223 56.68 27.87 19.72
N LEU A 224 56.66 28.60 20.81
CA LEU A 224 57.67 29.55 21.19
C LEU A 224 58.52 28.98 22.31
N ASP A 225 59.71 29.57 22.51
CA ASP A 225 60.55 29.43 23.67
C ASP A 225 60.62 27.96 24.16
N PHE A 226 61.38 27.10 23.50
CA PHE A 226 61.83 25.88 24.11
C PHE A 226 62.69 26.32 25.34
N GLY A 227 62.02 26.49 26.45
CA GLY A 227 62.62 26.98 27.70
C GLY A 227 63.71 26.01 28.16
N LEU A 228 64.94 26.38 27.96
CA LEU A 228 66.10 25.53 28.27
C LEU A 228 65.95 24.14 27.65
N ALA A 229 65.89 24.07 26.33
CA ALA A 229 65.74 22.81 25.60
C ALA A 229 66.87 21.87 26.02
N ARG A 230 66.59 20.90 26.81
CA ARG A 230 67.55 19.84 27.20
C ARG A 230 67.51 18.74 26.17
N VAL A 231 68.62 18.49 25.54
CA VAL A 231 68.80 17.27 24.69
C VAL A 231 68.71 16.07 25.57
N LEU A 232 67.88 15.07 25.22
CA LEU A 232 67.61 13.88 26.01
C LEU A 232 68.85 13.12 26.55
N ASN A 233 69.98 13.30 25.94
CA ASN A 233 71.22 12.68 26.31
C ASN A 233 71.93 13.36 27.52
N ASP A 234 71.75 14.70 27.76
CA ASP A 234 72.40 15.42 28.85
C ASP A 234 71.57 15.47 30.14
N ALA A 235 70.28 15.13 30.07
CA ALA A 235 69.34 15.22 31.21
C ALA A 235 69.58 14.14 32.28
N ARG A 236 70.36 13.10 32.01
CA ARG A 236 70.60 11.99 32.91
C ARG A 236 71.69 12.28 34.00
N GLU A 237 72.51 13.26 33.80
CA GLU A 237 73.73 13.36 34.68
C GLU A 237 73.72 14.53 35.68
N ARG A 238 72.72 15.47 35.66
CA ARG A 238 72.80 16.60 36.63
C ARG A 238 71.40 17.08 37.10
N GLY A 239 71.15 16.80 38.38
CA GLY A 239 69.91 17.25 39.07
C GLY A 239 69.89 18.77 39.41
N GLU A 240 70.00 19.64 38.39
CA GLU A 240 69.85 21.09 38.60
C GLU A 240 68.38 21.50 38.33
N ALA A 241 67.77 22.20 39.29
CA ALA A 241 66.43 22.79 39.13
C ALA A 241 66.44 23.90 38.11
N GLY A 242 66.00 23.60 36.89
CA GLY A 242 65.89 24.58 35.82
C GLY A 242 64.71 25.57 36.07
N TYR A 243 64.79 26.74 35.48
CA TYR A 243 63.74 27.74 35.49
C TYR A 243 62.49 27.12 34.79
N CYS A 244 61.41 26.96 35.52
CA CYS A 244 60.11 26.43 35.03
C CYS A 244 58.98 27.35 35.42
N THR A 245 57.88 27.31 34.66
CA THR A 245 56.67 28.09 34.99
C THR A 245 55.88 27.26 36.02
N PRO A 246 55.76 27.78 37.28
CA PRO A 246 55.03 27.06 38.32
C PRO A 246 53.58 26.76 37.92
N GLY A 247 53.16 25.54 38.15
CA GLY A 247 51.83 25.06 37.89
C GLY A 247 51.69 24.31 36.53
N TYR A 248 52.54 24.52 35.54
CA TYR A 248 52.62 23.70 34.31
C TYR A 248 53.77 22.69 34.33
N ALA A 249 54.76 22.97 35.22
CA ALA A 249 55.91 22.07 35.41
C ALA A 249 55.49 20.73 36.01
N SER A 250 56.02 19.66 35.53
CA SER A 250 55.80 18.31 36.07
C SER A 250 56.44 18.18 37.44
N PRO A 251 55.90 17.28 38.30
CA PRO A 251 56.45 17.06 39.68
C PRO A 251 57.95 16.74 39.68
N GLU A 252 58.41 15.93 38.75
CA GLU A 252 59.81 15.57 38.64
C GLU A 252 60.72 16.77 38.25
N LEU A 253 60.16 17.69 37.40
CA LEU A 253 60.91 18.90 37.04
C LEU A 253 60.99 19.85 38.23
N VAL A 254 59.89 19.97 39.02
CA VAL A 254 59.88 20.81 40.23
C VAL A 254 60.80 20.25 41.34
N ASN A 255 60.90 18.89 41.47
CA ASN A 255 61.75 18.24 42.43
C ASN A 255 63.19 18.10 42.02
N GLY A 256 63.58 18.49 40.79
CA GLY A 256 64.94 18.31 40.29
C GLY A 256 65.26 16.87 39.90
N GLU A 257 64.25 16.02 39.69
CA GLU A 257 64.40 14.65 39.22
C GLU A 257 64.64 14.57 37.71
N PRO A 258 65.16 13.44 37.17
CA PRO A 258 65.35 13.31 35.73
C PRO A 258 64.09 13.53 34.92
N VAL A 259 64.12 14.45 33.96
CA VAL A 259 63.00 14.83 33.09
C VAL A 259 63.01 14.02 31.79
N GLY A 260 61.83 13.74 31.25
CA GLY A 260 61.69 12.99 30.01
C GLY A 260 60.42 13.42 29.23
N VAL A 261 60.10 12.67 28.17
CA VAL A 261 58.90 12.90 27.34
C VAL A 261 57.60 12.99 28.20
N ALA A 262 57.55 12.25 29.29
CA ALA A 262 56.43 12.26 30.23
C ALA A 262 56.24 13.60 30.97
N SER A 263 57.30 14.42 31.06
CA SER A 263 57.22 15.76 31.65
C SER A 263 56.47 16.73 30.73
N ASP A 264 56.71 16.73 29.43
CA ASP A 264 55.93 17.48 28.46
C ASP A 264 54.49 16.96 28.33
N VAL A 265 54.28 15.63 28.45
CA VAL A 265 52.91 15.07 28.53
C VAL A 265 52.10 15.60 29.72
N TYR A 266 52.76 15.80 30.90
CA TYR A 266 52.11 16.41 32.04
C TYR A 266 51.69 17.86 31.75
N SER A 267 52.63 18.67 31.21
CA SER A 267 52.37 20.05 30.81
C SER A 267 51.25 20.16 29.76
N LEU A 268 51.22 19.25 28.75
CA LEU A 268 50.14 19.13 27.79
C LEU A 268 48.81 18.73 28.46
N GLY A 269 48.85 17.88 29.51
CA GLY A 269 47.68 17.52 30.29
C GLY A 269 47.04 18.73 31.01
N VAL A 270 47.88 19.58 31.65
CA VAL A 270 47.44 20.82 32.28
C VAL A 270 46.86 21.78 31.23
N LEU A 271 47.55 21.91 30.11
CA LEU A 271 47.10 22.73 28.99
C LEU A 271 45.71 22.26 28.47
N LEU A 272 45.52 20.93 28.34
CA LEU A 272 44.25 20.33 27.97
C LEU A 272 43.14 20.66 28.97
N VAL A 273 43.41 20.55 30.29
CA VAL A 273 42.45 20.91 31.33
C VAL A 273 41.97 22.37 31.16
N GLU A 274 42.92 23.30 31.00
CA GLU A 274 42.59 24.73 30.85
C GLU A 274 41.83 25.03 29.54
N LEU A 275 42.24 24.42 28.42
CA LEU A 275 41.53 24.56 27.16
C LEU A 275 40.07 24.09 27.24
N LEU A 276 39.84 22.94 27.89
CA LEU A 276 38.52 22.33 27.98
C LEU A 276 37.65 22.98 29.03
N SER A 277 38.20 23.37 30.19
CA SER A 277 37.47 24.00 31.28
C SER A 277 37.29 25.51 31.09
N THR A 278 38.03 26.14 30.17
CA THR A 278 38.08 27.61 29.96
C THR A 278 38.51 28.41 31.19
N ARG A 279 39.16 27.76 32.16
CA ARG A 279 39.69 28.36 33.41
C ARG A 279 41.11 27.94 33.63
N ARG A 280 41.93 28.86 34.14
CA ARG A 280 43.32 28.52 34.55
C ARG A 280 43.28 27.66 35.82
N CYS A 281 44.02 26.59 35.81
CA CYS A 281 44.16 25.69 36.95
C CYS A 281 45.60 25.58 37.47
N ALA A 282 46.58 26.12 36.75
CA ALA A 282 48.01 26.03 37.10
C ALA A 282 48.29 26.54 38.53
N GLN A 283 47.60 27.58 39.00
CA GLN A 283 47.81 28.14 40.35
C GLN A 283 47.32 27.20 41.47
N ALA A 284 46.20 26.54 41.31
CA ALA A 284 45.67 25.55 42.26
C ALA A 284 46.57 24.27 42.34
N LEU A 285 47.15 23.84 41.21
CA LEU A 285 48.15 22.78 41.20
C LEU A 285 49.43 23.15 41.89
N GLN A 286 49.88 24.41 41.76
CA GLN A 286 51.08 24.92 42.44
C GLN A 286 50.94 24.96 43.97
N LEU A 287 49.74 25.32 44.46
CA LEU A 287 49.47 25.39 45.88
C LEU A 287 49.25 24.03 46.54
N GLY A 288 49.21 22.95 45.78
CA GLY A 288 48.98 21.61 46.26
C GLY A 288 47.57 21.35 46.77
N GLU A 289 46.62 22.24 46.41
CA GLU A 289 45.21 22.17 46.85
C GLU A 289 44.46 20.97 46.24
N ALA A 290 44.91 20.46 45.12
CA ALA A 290 44.33 19.24 44.52
C ALA A 290 45.39 18.35 43.87
N PRO A 291 45.30 17.01 44.05
CA PRO A 291 46.25 16.08 43.44
C PRO A 291 46.11 15.99 41.90
N VAL A 292 44.92 16.18 41.37
CA VAL A 292 44.59 16.27 39.93
C VAL A 292 43.36 17.15 39.76
N ILE A 293 43.39 18.09 38.81
CA ILE A 293 42.26 18.92 38.46
C ILE A 293 41.59 18.35 37.20
N LEU A 294 40.35 17.86 37.32
CA LEU A 294 39.60 17.34 36.21
C LEU A 294 38.95 18.46 35.38
N PRO A 295 38.95 18.38 34.04
CA PRO A 295 38.28 19.36 33.21
C PRO A 295 36.82 19.67 33.59
N SER A 296 36.03 18.62 33.93
CA SER A 296 34.64 18.77 34.33
C SER A 296 34.44 19.46 35.70
N ALA A 297 35.40 19.29 36.62
CA ALA A 297 35.37 19.92 37.91
C ALA A 297 35.78 21.40 37.82
N ASN A 298 36.81 21.71 37.01
CA ASN A 298 37.29 23.08 36.82
C ASN A 298 36.38 23.93 35.90
N ALA A 299 35.49 23.30 35.12
CA ALA A 299 34.63 24.00 34.20
C ALA A 299 33.51 24.81 34.90
N PRO A 300 33.23 26.06 34.48
CA PRO A 300 32.15 26.86 35.01
C PRO A 300 30.77 26.22 34.83
N PRO A 301 29.79 26.49 35.68
CA PRO A 301 28.45 25.88 35.62
C PRO A 301 27.72 26.08 34.31
N GLY A 302 27.90 27.20 33.59
CA GLY A 302 27.23 27.54 32.34
C GLY A 302 27.93 27.05 31.07
N LEU A 303 29.03 26.32 31.19
CA LEU A 303 29.76 25.85 29.99
C LEU A 303 28.95 24.79 29.19
N ARG A 304 28.67 25.11 27.93
CA ARG A 304 27.79 24.25 27.02
C ARG A 304 28.20 22.76 26.95
N TRP A 305 29.50 22.49 27.01
CA TRP A 305 30.03 21.12 26.91
C TRP A 305 30.47 20.51 28.23
N ARG A 306 30.14 21.16 29.40
CA ARG A 306 30.56 20.65 30.72
C ARG A 306 30.17 19.20 30.97
N ARG A 307 28.97 18.75 30.51
CA ARG A 307 28.55 17.35 30.64
C ARG A 307 29.41 16.41 29.82
N ALA A 308 29.89 16.84 28.63
CA ALA A 308 30.71 16.04 27.74
C ALA A 308 32.15 15.87 28.24
N LEU A 309 32.61 16.73 29.18
CA LEU A 309 33.92 16.61 29.81
C LEU A 309 33.98 15.40 30.74
N ARG A 310 32.84 15.04 31.40
CA ARG A 310 32.78 13.95 32.36
C ARG A 310 33.04 12.61 31.71
N GLY A 311 33.90 11.83 32.34
CA GLY A 311 34.22 10.46 31.93
C GLY A 311 35.46 10.36 31.06
N ASP A 312 35.35 10.36 29.73
CA ASP A 312 36.49 10.09 28.87
C ASP A 312 37.53 11.21 28.86
N LEU A 313 37.11 12.47 28.76
CA LEU A 313 38.03 13.62 28.77
C LEU A 313 38.65 13.85 30.15
N ASP A 314 37.86 13.62 31.22
CA ASP A 314 38.40 13.61 32.59
C ASP A 314 39.48 12.51 32.77
N ALA A 315 39.22 11.31 32.24
CA ALA A 315 40.18 10.18 32.33
C ALA A 315 41.46 10.46 31.53
N ILE A 316 41.33 11.06 30.32
CA ILE A 316 42.50 11.45 29.52
C ILE A 316 43.33 12.48 30.28
N ALA A 317 42.71 13.53 30.78
CA ALA A 317 43.39 14.60 31.52
C ALA A 317 44.04 14.05 32.83
N ALA A 318 43.29 13.24 33.60
CA ALA A 318 43.80 12.62 34.81
C ALA A 318 45.04 11.74 34.57
N ARG A 319 45.03 10.97 33.47
CA ARG A 319 46.17 10.16 33.09
C ARG A 319 47.34 11.02 32.62
N ALA A 320 47.12 12.05 31.86
CA ALA A 320 48.20 12.95 31.42
C ALA A 320 48.83 13.69 32.59
N CYS A 321 48.07 14.12 33.58
CA CYS A 321 48.48 14.87 34.79
C CYS A 321 48.78 13.96 36.01
N ALA A 322 48.93 12.64 35.84
CA ALA A 322 49.24 11.74 36.95
C ALA A 322 50.60 12.14 37.58
N ARG A 323 50.70 12.09 38.93
CA ARG A 323 51.92 12.40 39.65
C ARG A 323 53.02 11.37 39.36
N ASP A 324 52.65 10.07 39.33
CA ASP A 324 53.54 8.97 38.97
C ASP A 324 53.78 9.00 37.44
N VAL A 325 55.05 9.08 37.07
CA VAL A 325 55.51 9.07 35.67
C VAL A 325 55.07 7.80 34.96
N ALA A 326 55.07 6.64 35.61
CA ALA A 326 54.70 5.35 35.05
C ALA A 326 53.19 5.25 34.76
N ALA A 327 52.37 6.01 35.49
CA ALA A 327 50.91 6.08 35.26
C ALA A 327 50.49 6.98 34.12
N ARG A 328 51.41 7.84 33.62
CA ARG A 328 51.13 8.78 32.50
C ARG A 328 51.11 8.06 31.15
N TYR A 329 50.82 8.83 30.12
CA TYR A 329 51.06 8.40 28.74
C TYR A 329 52.58 8.37 28.49
N ARG A 330 53.01 7.29 27.85
CA ARG A 330 54.48 7.05 27.57
C ARG A 330 55.00 8.02 26.47
N SER A 331 54.11 8.55 25.65
CA SER A 331 54.48 9.49 24.56
C SER A 331 53.30 10.42 24.27
N VAL A 332 53.60 11.55 23.62
CA VAL A 332 52.60 12.47 23.14
C VAL A 332 51.67 11.82 22.13
N GLU A 333 52.20 10.90 21.31
CA GLU A 333 51.40 10.14 20.34
C GLU A 333 50.31 9.30 21.03
N THR A 334 50.58 8.67 22.16
CA THR A 334 49.60 7.88 22.91
C THR A 334 48.50 8.75 23.54
N LEU A 335 48.82 9.98 23.93
CA LEU A 335 47.87 10.99 24.36
C LEU A 335 46.99 11.44 23.19
N MET A 336 47.60 11.77 22.02
CA MET A 336 46.89 12.11 20.79
C MET A 336 45.91 11.03 20.35
N ALA A 337 46.34 9.76 20.41
CA ALA A 337 45.52 8.61 20.05
C ALA A 337 44.22 8.54 20.90
N ASP A 338 44.30 8.81 22.20
CA ASP A 338 43.12 8.80 23.07
C ASP A 338 42.19 10.00 22.81
N VAL A 339 42.71 11.18 22.55
CA VAL A 339 41.91 12.35 22.17
C VAL A 339 41.23 12.11 20.83
N THR A 340 41.92 11.50 19.86
CA THR A 340 41.35 11.10 18.55
C THR A 340 40.26 10.07 18.70
N ARG A 341 40.47 9.04 19.53
CA ARG A 341 39.43 8.03 19.85
C ARG A 341 38.17 8.69 20.40
N TYR A 342 38.33 9.66 21.29
CA TYR A 342 37.18 10.42 21.80
C TYR A 342 36.42 11.13 20.68
N LEU A 343 37.10 11.85 19.81
CA LEU A 343 36.49 12.55 18.67
C LEU A 343 35.80 11.60 17.71
N GLU A 344 36.34 10.41 17.50
CA GLU A 344 35.78 9.33 16.67
C GLU A 344 34.72 8.48 17.41
N ARG A 345 34.38 8.82 18.66
CA ARG A 345 33.46 8.05 19.50
C ARG A 345 33.91 6.60 19.73
N ARG A 346 35.21 6.37 19.73
CA ARG A 346 35.84 5.08 20.09
C ARG A 346 36.14 5.04 21.59
N PRO A 347 36.23 3.84 22.20
CA PRO A 347 36.67 3.70 23.59
C PRO A 347 38.07 4.25 23.78
N VAL A 348 38.26 5.10 24.83
CA VAL A 348 39.59 5.67 25.18
C VAL A 348 40.36 4.71 26.07
N ALA A 349 41.69 4.64 25.87
CA ALA A 349 42.56 3.75 26.67
C ALA A 349 42.78 4.25 28.11
N ALA A 350 42.58 5.54 28.38
CA ALA A 350 42.68 6.07 29.73
C ALA A 350 41.60 5.58 30.67
N ARG A 351 40.47 5.03 30.15
CA ARG A 351 39.34 4.56 30.97
C ARG A 351 39.33 3.04 31.00
N GLN A 352 39.23 2.43 32.19
CA GLN A 352 38.99 0.98 32.33
C GLN A 352 37.64 0.62 31.71
N SER A 353 37.62 -0.03 30.55
CA SER A 353 36.45 -0.25 29.73
C SER A 353 35.72 -1.54 30.08
N GLY A 354 34.58 -1.46 30.78
CA GLY A 354 33.61 -2.54 30.91
C GLY A 354 32.93 -2.86 29.59
N ARG A 355 32.33 -4.05 29.47
CA ARG A 355 31.59 -4.49 28.26
C ARG A 355 30.48 -3.49 27.85
N LEU A 356 29.77 -2.92 28.82
CA LEU A 356 28.70 -1.94 28.59
C LEU A 356 29.20 -0.64 27.93
N TYR A 357 30.34 -0.11 28.39
CA TYR A 357 30.92 1.11 27.80
C TYR A 357 31.28 0.92 26.31
N ARG A 358 31.90 -0.25 25.99
CA ARG A 358 32.22 -0.59 24.58
C ARG A 358 30.97 -0.72 23.71
N LEU A 359 29.90 -1.33 24.23
CA LEU A 359 28.62 -1.47 23.56
C LEU A 359 27.96 -0.09 23.28
N VAL A 360 27.92 0.78 24.30
CA VAL A 360 27.35 2.13 24.15
C VAL A 360 28.11 2.95 23.11
N ARG A 361 29.46 2.88 23.11
CA ARG A 361 30.26 3.58 22.08
C ARG A 361 30.05 3.00 20.68
N GLY A 362 29.88 1.68 20.57
CA GLY A 362 29.53 0.99 19.33
C GLY A 362 28.18 1.43 18.76
N VAL A 363 27.18 1.51 19.62
CA VAL A 363 25.84 2.00 19.26
C VAL A 363 25.87 3.47 18.84
N GLN A 364 26.59 4.32 19.57
CA GLN A 364 26.71 5.75 19.22
C GLN A 364 27.42 5.99 17.88
N ARG A 365 28.35 5.12 17.53
CA ARG A 365 29.07 5.18 16.24
C ARG A 365 28.23 4.70 15.08
N ASN A 366 27.51 3.56 15.25
CA ASN A 366 26.77 2.87 14.19
C ASN A 366 25.24 3.06 14.32
N GLY A 367 24.77 4.06 15.04
CA GLY A 367 23.35 4.24 15.39
C GLY A 367 22.41 4.26 14.18
N ARG A 368 22.82 4.84 13.05
CA ARG A 368 22.05 4.83 11.80
C ARG A 368 21.98 3.44 11.19
N GLY A 369 23.06 2.68 11.19
CA GLY A 369 23.10 1.30 10.70
C GLY A 369 22.27 0.34 11.56
N LEU A 370 22.33 0.49 12.88
CA LEU A 370 21.54 -0.30 13.83
C LEU A 370 20.04 0.02 13.72
N ALA A 371 19.67 1.28 13.53
CA ALA A 371 18.28 1.67 13.28
C ALA A 371 17.76 1.11 11.96
N ALA A 372 18.55 1.14 10.89
CA ALA A 372 18.21 0.54 9.61
C ALA A 372 18.09 -1.00 9.72
N ALA A 373 18.98 -1.66 10.43
CA ALA A 373 18.90 -3.10 10.67
C ALA A 373 17.68 -3.50 11.50
N ALA A 374 17.36 -2.73 12.55
CA ALA A 374 16.14 -2.94 13.34
C ALA A 374 14.87 -2.71 12.53
N GLY A 375 14.85 -1.69 11.67
CA GLY A 375 13.74 -1.44 10.73
C GLY A 375 13.59 -2.57 9.71
N ALA A 376 14.68 -3.05 9.13
CA ALA A 376 14.67 -4.18 8.21
C ALA A 376 14.21 -5.48 8.89
N LEU A 377 14.65 -5.72 10.13
CA LEU A 377 14.22 -6.88 10.91
C LEU A 377 12.72 -6.80 11.26
N SER A 378 12.23 -5.62 11.63
CA SER A 378 10.80 -5.41 11.91
C SER A 378 9.94 -5.61 10.64
N LEU A 379 10.38 -5.10 9.48
CA LEU A 379 9.75 -5.35 8.19
C LEU A 379 9.76 -6.84 7.82
N ALA A 380 10.88 -7.53 8.04
CA ALA A 380 11.00 -8.97 7.80
C ALA A 380 10.07 -9.78 8.72
N LEU A 381 9.96 -9.41 10.00
CA LEU A 381 9.04 -10.04 10.95
C LEU A 381 7.57 -9.82 10.58
N ILE A 382 7.19 -8.59 10.15
CA ILE A 382 5.84 -8.29 9.66
C ILE A 382 5.56 -9.09 8.38
N PHE A 383 6.53 -9.17 7.46
CA PHE A 383 6.42 -9.94 6.24
C PHE A 383 6.27 -11.45 6.52
N VAL A 384 7.10 -11.99 7.41
CA VAL A 384 7.02 -13.42 7.83
C VAL A 384 5.69 -13.69 8.55
N ALA A 385 5.23 -12.80 9.42
CA ALA A 385 3.93 -12.94 10.08
C ALA A 385 2.79 -12.92 9.04
N GLY A 386 2.85 -12.00 8.06
CA GLY A 386 1.90 -11.96 6.94
C GLY A 386 1.94 -13.21 6.07
N LEU A 387 3.13 -13.73 5.80
CA LEU A 387 3.33 -14.96 5.02
C LEU A 387 2.79 -16.20 5.77
N VAL A 388 3.04 -16.28 7.08
CA VAL A 388 2.50 -17.37 7.93
C VAL A 388 0.98 -17.31 7.99
N GLN A 389 0.41 -16.09 8.09
CA GLN A 389 -1.04 -15.91 8.08
C GLN A 389 -1.66 -16.24 6.72
N ALA A 390 -1.03 -15.79 5.63
CA ALA A 390 -1.46 -16.13 4.27
C ALA A 390 -1.34 -17.63 3.99
N ARG A 391 -0.25 -18.25 4.48
CA ARG A 391 -0.06 -19.70 4.34
C ARG A 391 -1.10 -20.50 5.15
N ARG A 392 -1.39 -20.11 6.37
CA ARG A 392 -2.48 -20.74 7.17
C ARG A 392 -3.83 -20.61 6.48
N HIS A 393 -4.14 -19.43 5.93
CA HIS A 393 -5.37 -19.23 5.13
C HIS A 393 -5.40 -20.14 3.90
N ALA A 394 -4.28 -20.22 3.16
CA ALA A 394 -4.18 -21.07 1.99
C ALA A 394 -4.25 -22.58 2.36
N GLU A 395 -3.65 -22.98 3.47
CA GLU A 395 -3.72 -24.34 3.99
C GLU A 395 -5.13 -24.70 4.47
N GLU A 396 -5.83 -23.75 5.13
CA GLU A 396 -7.26 -23.91 5.49
C GLU A 396 -8.15 -24.02 4.25
N GLU A 397 -7.92 -23.17 3.23
CA GLU A 397 -8.68 -23.25 1.97
C GLU A 397 -8.37 -24.54 1.19
N ALA A 398 -7.10 -24.94 1.14
CA ALA A 398 -6.69 -26.19 0.50
C ALA A 398 -7.25 -27.42 1.24
N ALA A 399 -7.21 -27.43 2.56
CA ALA A 399 -7.80 -28.50 3.36
C ALA A 399 -9.31 -28.63 3.13
N ILE A 400 -9.98 -27.48 2.98
CA ILE A 400 -11.42 -27.44 2.67
C ILE A 400 -11.68 -27.93 1.24
N ALA A 401 -10.87 -27.49 0.26
CA ALA A 401 -10.98 -27.95 -1.12
C ALA A 401 -10.76 -29.47 -1.23
N HIS A 402 -9.75 -30.00 -0.49
CA HIS A 402 -9.51 -31.45 -0.40
C HIS A 402 -10.71 -32.17 0.25
N GLN A 403 -11.22 -31.67 1.39
CA GLN A 403 -12.36 -32.31 2.04
C GLN A 403 -13.62 -32.28 1.17
N VAL A 404 -13.88 -31.17 0.45
CA VAL A 404 -14.97 -31.11 -0.54
C VAL A 404 -14.72 -32.10 -1.68
N GLY A 405 -13.47 -32.19 -2.15
CA GLY A 405 -13.06 -33.15 -3.18
C GLY A 405 -13.27 -34.59 -2.71
N ASP A 406 -12.74 -34.95 -1.56
CA ASP A 406 -12.85 -36.30 -0.97
C ASP A 406 -14.30 -36.66 -0.68
N PHE A 407 -15.08 -35.69 -0.19
CA PHE A 407 -16.52 -35.87 -0.01
C PHE A 407 -17.24 -36.11 -1.34
N MET A 408 -16.93 -35.32 -2.38
CA MET A 408 -17.52 -35.50 -3.71
C MET A 408 -17.12 -36.86 -4.32
N VAL A 409 -15.87 -37.25 -4.20
CA VAL A 409 -15.39 -38.58 -4.60
C VAL A 409 -16.17 -39.67 -3.84
N GLY A 410 -16.31 -39.58 -2.52
CA GLY A 410 -17.06 -40.53 -1.72
C GLY A 410 -18.56 -40.57 -2.06
N VAL A 411 -19.16 -39.46 -2.49
CA VAL A 411 -20.52 -39.45 -3.03
C VAL A 411 -20.62 -40.19 -4.34
N PHE A 412 -19.62 -40.02 -5.25
CA PHE A 412 -19.58 -40.73 -6.54
C PHE A 412 -19.15 -42.18 -6.39
N GLU A 413 -18.30 -42.55 -5.44
CA GLU A 413 -17.97 -43.97 -5.15
C GLU A 413 -19.22 -44.77 -4.73
N THR A 414 -20.20 -44.13 -4.05
CA THR A 414 -21.48 -44.82 -3.77
C THR A 414 -22.35 -45.04 -5.00
N ALA A 415 -21.99 -44.44 -6.14
CA ALA A 415 -22.64 -44.62 -7.43
C ALA A 415 -21.92 -45.67 -8.34
N ASP A 416 -20.75 -46.18 -7.89
CA ASP A 416 -19.98 -47.17 -8.66
C ASP A 416 -20.76 -48.44 -8.90
N PRO A 417 -21.00 -48.83 -10.18
CA PRO A 417 -21.71 -50.07 -10.51
C PRO A 417 -21.01 -51.35 -9.99
N TYR A 418 -19.67 -51.27 -9.77
CA TYR A 418 -18.89 -52.41 -9.30
C TYR A 418 -18.98 -52.68 -7.80
N LEU A 419 -19.39 -51.67 -6.99
CA LEU A 419 -19.60 -51.78 -5.55
C LEU A 419 -21.04 -52.19 -5.20
N ARG A 420 -21.92 -52.37 -6.16
CA ARG A 420 -23.33 -52.77 -5.92
C ARG A 420 -23.43 -54.27 -5.73
N THR A 421 -23.86 -54.68 -4.59
CA THR A 421 -24.05 -56.11 -4.20
C THR A 421 -25.36 -56.73 -4.69
N GLU A 422 -26.29 -55.94 -5.28
CA GLU A 422 -27.60 -56.46 -5.70
C GLU A 422 -27.87 -56.14 -7.17
N ARG A 423 -28.12 -57.22 -7.97
CA ARG A 423 -28.55 -57.11 -9.38
C ARG A 423 -29.95 -56.47 -9.43
N GLY A 424 -30.07 -55.27 -9.98
CA GLY A 424 -31.34 -54.65 -10.33
C GLY A 424 -31.61 -53.24 -9.83
N GLN A 425 -30.65 -52.56 -9.20
CA GLN A 425 -30.84 -51.16 -8.84
C GLN A 425 -30.61 -50.26 -10.04
N GLN A 426 -31.61 -49.38 -10.32
CA GLN A 426 -31.53 -48.35 -11.36
C GLN A 426 -30.34 -47.39 -11.09
N GLU A 427 -29.76 -46.84 -12.15
CA GLU A 427 -28.76 -45.78 -12.07
C GLU A 427 -29.30 -44.67 -11.16
N LEU A 428 -28.47 -44.29 -10.16
CA LEU A 428 -28.81 -43.18 -9.23
C LEU A 428 -28.81 -41.87 -10.01
N SER A 429 -29.94 -41.19 -9.96
CA SER A 429 -29.99 -39.84 -10.53
C SER A 429 -29.09 -38.87 -9.73
N ALA A 430 -28.61 -37.78 -10.36
CA ALA A 430 -27.86 -36.73 -9.67
C ALA A 430 -28.55 -36.22 -8.42
N ARG A 431 -29.90 -36.18 -8.42
CA ARG A 431 -30.71 -35.81 -7.26
C ARG A 431 -30.54 -36.80 -6.13
N GLN A 432 -30.66 -38.08 -6.40
CA GLN A 432 -30.51 -39.13 -5.38
C GLN A 432 -29.10 -39.15 -4.77
N LEU A 433 -28.07 -38.80 -5.58
CA LEU A 433 -26.72 -38.62 -5.06
C LEU A 433 -26.61 -37.43 -4.11
N LEU A 434 -27.23 -36.29 -4.46
CA LEU A 434 -27.28 -35.11 -3.58
C LEU A 434 -28.07 -35.40 -2.28
N ASP A 435 -29.17 -36.14 -2.36
CA ASP A 435 -29.97 -36.54 -1.18
C ASP A 435 -29.15 -37.41 -0.23
N LYS A 436 -28.39 -38.40 -0.74
CA LYS A 436 -27.49 -39.23 0.07
C LYS A 436 -26.36 -38.40 0.68
N ALA A 437 -25.79 -37.48 -0.11
CA ALA A 437 -24.75 -36.57 0.35
C ALA A 437 -25.23 -35.69 1.51
N ALA A 438 -26.41 -35.13 1.42
CA ALA A 438 -26.98 -34.26 2.45
C ALA A 438 -27.21 -35.00 3.79
N LEU A 439 -27.62 -36.25 3.74
CA LEU A 439 -27.76 -37.11 4.91
C LEU A 439 -26.38 -37.40 5.55
N ARG A 440 -25.42 -37.81 4.74
CA ARG A 440 -24.08 -38.20 5.21
C ARG A 440 -23.32 -37.04 5.85
N VAL A 441 -23.36 -35.83 5.24
CA VAL A 441 -22.77 -34.62 5.79
C VAL A 441 -23.26 -34.30 7.20
N SER A 442 -24.55 -34.50 7.45
CA SER A 442 -25.13 -34.21 8.76
C SER A 442 -24.70 -35.23 9.85
N GLN A 443 -24.30 -36.45 9.46
CA GLN A 443 -23.78 -37.47 10.35
C GLN A 443 -22.27 -37.33 10.57
N ASP A 444 -21.49 -37.21 9.49
CA ASP A 444 -20.03 -37.24 9.54
C ASP A 444 -19.40 -35.95 10.10
N LEU A 445 -20.08 -34.81 10.01
CA LEU A 445 -19.62 -33.51 10.47
C LEU A 445 -20.36 -32.92 11.67
N ALA A 446 -21.03 -33.76 12.43
CA ALA A 446 -21.80 -33.33 13.63
C ALA A 446 -20.92 -32.58 14.65
N ASP A 447 -19.67 -33.01 14.84
CA ASP A 447 -18.70 -32.44 15.77
C ASP A 447 -17.88 -31.25 15.18
N ALA A 448 -18.12 -30.90 13.91
CA ALA A 448 -17.39 -29.85 13.20
C ALA A 448 -18.32 -28.77 12.63
N PRO A 449 -18.90 -27.90 13.47
CA PRO A 449 -20.02 -27.05 13.10
C PRO A 449 -19.70 -26.06 11.98
N ALA A 450 -18.47 -25.54 11.89
CA ALA A 450 -18.05 -24.65 10.81
C ALA A 450 -17.97 -25.38 9.45
N GLN A 451 -17.48 -26.63 9.45
CA GLN A 451 -17.40 -27.46 8.25
C GLN A 451 -18.78 -27.92 7.81
N LEU A 452 -19.61 -28.32 8.76
CA LEU A 452 -21.01 -28.70 8.51
C LEU A 452 -21.77 -27.55 7.84
N ALA A 453 -21.65 -26.33 8.37
CA ALA A 453 -22.27 -25.13 7.78
C ALA A 453 -21.80 -24.91 6.35
N ARG A 454 -20.50 -25.06 6.09
CA ARG A 454 -19.92 -24.89 4.76
C ARG A 454 -20.40 -25.97 3.77
N MET A 455 -20.43 -27.23 4.17
CA MET A 455 -20.93 -28.29 3.32
C MET A 455 -22.42 -28.14 3.00
N ARG A 456 -23.22 -27.71 3.98
CA ARG A 456 -24.63 -27.37 3.76
C ARG A 456 -24.79 -26.22 2.75
N ALA A 457 -23.91 -25.20 2.78
CA ALA A 457 -23.92 -24.12 1.80
C ALA A 457 -23.62 -24.62 0.38
N VAL A 458 -22.63 -25.50 0.23
CA VAL A 458 -22.27 -26.10 -1.06
C VAL A 458 -23.42 -26.94 -1.58
N LEU A 459 -23.95 -27.86 -0.78
CA LEU A 459 -25.07 -28.71 -1.18
C LEU A 459 -26.33 -27.89 -1.46
N GLY A 460 -26.63 -26.89 -0.64
CA GLY A 460 -27.76 -25.98 -0.87
C GLY A 460 -27.66 -25.25 -2.21
N THR A 461 -26.45 -24.78 -2.55
CA THR A 461 -26.18 -24.18 -3.88
C THR A 461 -26.34 -25.19 -5.00
N ALA A 462 -25.87 -26.42 -4.82
CA ALA A 462 -26.04 -27.50 -5.81
C ALA A 462 -27.53 -27.83 -6.03
N TYR A 463 -28.32 -27.95 -4.98
CA TYR A 463 -29.78 -28.15 -5.09
C TYR A 463 -30.46 -26.97 -5.79
N ARG A 464 -30.10 -25.74 -5.48
CA ARG A 464 -30.62 -24.57 -6.18
C ARG A 464 -30.34 -24.62 -7.68
N ASN A 465 -29.10 -24.94 -8.04
CA ASN A 465 -28.67 -25.06 -9.45
C ASN A 465 -29.34 -26.24 -10.15
N SER A 466 -29.72 -27.28 -9.41
CA SER A 466 -30.44 -28.45 -9.95
C SER A 466 -31.98 -28.28 -9.94
N GLY A 467 -32.47 -27.06 -9.64
CA GLY A 467 -33.90 -26.77 -9.69
C GLY A 467 -34.72 -27.43 -8.57
N VAL A 468 -34.13 -27.73 -7.42
CA VAL A 468 -34.77 -28.32 -6.26
C VAL A 468 -34.89 -27.30 -5.11
N PRO A 469 -35.84 -26.35 -5.19
CA PRO A 469 -35.88 -25.16 -4.33
C PRO A 469 -36.11 -25.47 -2.85
N ARG A 470 -36.89 -26.45 -2.51
CA ARG A 470 -37.20 -26.76 -1.09
C ARG A 470 -35.99 -27.25 -0.30
N GLN A 471 -35.22 -28.17 -0.88
CA GLN A 471 -33.95 -28.67 -0.28
C GLN A 471 -32.89 -27.60 -0.22
N ALA A 472 -32.77 -26.77 -1.28
CA ALA A 472 -31.86 -25.62 -1.33
C ALA A 472 -32.16 -24.65 -0.16
N ASP A 473 -33.44 -24.29 0.04
CA ASP A 473 -33.85 -23.39 1.13
C ASP A 473 -33.44 -23.92 2.51
N VAL A 474 -33.73 -25.18 2.78
CA VAL A 474 -33.44 -25.79 4.08
C VAL A 474 -31.93 -25.79 4.35
N LEU A 475 -31.14 -26.26 3.41
CA LEU A 475 -29.70 -26.39 3.59
C LEU A 475 -28.99 -25.02 3.67
N LEU A 476 -29.40 -24.07 2.83
CA LEU A 476 -28.82 -22.71 2.86
C LEU A 476 -29.20 -21.99 4.16
N GLN A 477 -30.44 -22.16 4.66
CA GLN A 477 -30.85 -21.60 5.97
C GLN A 477 -30.01 -22.20 7.09
N GLN A 478 -29.88 -23.55 7.15
CA GLN A 478 -29.07 -24.23 8.15
C GLN A 478 -27.58 -23.84 8.07
N ALA A 479 -27.05 -23.58 6.85
CA ALA A 479 -25.70 -23.08 6.66
C ALA A 479 -25.54 -21.67 7.24
N TYR A 480 -26.50 -20.78 6.95
CA TYR A 480 -26.52 -19.44 7.50
C TYR A 480 -26.53 -19.44 9.03
N ASP A 481 -27.50 -20.23 9.65
CA ASP A 481 -27.61 -20.35 11.09
C ASP A 481 -26.34 -20.91 11.73
N GLY A 482 -25.68 -21.87 11.07
CA GLY A 482 -24.43 -22.43 11.52
C GLY A 482 -23.26 -21.43 11.48
N PHE A 483 -23.20 -20.53 10.49
CA PHE A 483 -22.14 -19.52 10.42
C PHE A 483 -22.33 -18.35 11.39
N ILE A 484 -23.57 -18.02 11.78
CA ILE A 484 -23.83 -16.97 12.79
C ILE A 484 -23.81 -17.50 14.22
N ASP A 485 -23.78 -18.83 14.45
CA ASP A 485 -23.62 -19.40 15.78
C ASP A 485 -22.38 -18.77 16.47
N PRO A 486 -22.50 -18.26 17.71
CA PRO A 486 -21.40 -17.64 18.45
C PRO A 486 -20.15 -18.50 18.56
N ARG A 487 -20.28 -19.81 18.51
CA ARG A 487 -19.15 -20.78 18.56
C ARG A 487 -18.37 -20.82 17.23
N VAL A 488 -19.02 -20.51 16.10
CA VAL A 488 -18.44 -20.49 14.77
C VAL A 488 -18.04 -19.07 14.38
N ASN A 489 -18.94 -18.10 14.55
CA ASN A 489 -18.76 -16.66 14.35
C ASN A 489 -18.04 -16.30 13.04
N ARG A 490 -18.60 -16.71 11.91
CA ARG A 490 -18.08 -16.43 10.56
C ARG A 490 -19.03 -15.53 9.75
N PRO A 491 -19.13 -14.24 10.04
CA PRO A 491 -20.09 -13.33 9.39
C PRO A 491 -19.86 -13.17 7.89
N ALA A 492 -18.64 -13.30 7.40
CA ALA A 492 -18.34 -13.24 5.97
C ALA A 492 -18.89 -14.44 5.20
N ASP A 493 -18.77 -15.65 5.77
CA ASP A 493 -19.34 -16.87 5.18
C ASP A 493 -20.87 -16.83 5.26
N ALA A 494 -21.45 -16.34 6.37
CA ALA A 494 -22.87 -16.11 6.50
C ALA A 494 -23.42 -15.14 5.44
N ALA A 495 -22.69 -14.05 5.17
CA ALA A 495 -23.05 -13.10 4.12
C ALA A 495 -22.99 -13.71 2.73
N ALA A 496 -22.01 -14.61 2.45
CA ALA A 496 -21.94 -15.34 1.19
C ALA A 496 -23.14 -16.27 0.99
N VAL A 497 -23.61 -16.95 2.05
CA VAL A 497 -24.82 -17.77 1.99
C VAL A 497 -26.07 -16.93 1.74
N LEU A 498 -26.13 -15.71 2.28
CA LEU A 498 -27.25 -14.80 2.04
C LEU A 498 -27.35 -14.36 0.58
N VAL A 499 -26.24 -14.35 -0.19
CA VAL A 499 -26.31 -14.17 -1.65
C VAL A 499 -27.17 -15.27 -2.27
N GLU A 500 -26.87 -16.53 -1.93
CA GLU A 500 -27.55 -17.69 -2.51
C GLU A 500 -29.03 -17.76 -2.10
N LEU A 501 -29.32 -17.49 -0.82
CA LEU A 501 -30.70 -17.40 -0.32
C LEU A 501 -31.49 -16.27 -0.99
N SER A 502 -30.86 -15.09 -1.16
CA SER A 502 -31.49 -13.97 -1.86
C SER A 502 -31.85 -14.33 -3.30
N LEU A 503 -30.92 -14.93 -4.03
CA LEU A 503 -31.17 -15.38 -5.41
C LEU A 503 -32.27 -16.46 -5.45
N GLN A 504 -32.23 -17.43 -4.52
CA GLN A 504 -33.22 -18.50 -4.43
C GLN A 504 -34.64 -17.95 -4.20
N LYS A 505 -34.78 -17.01 -3.26
CA LYS A 505 -36.08 -16.39 -2.99
C LYS A 505 -36.59 -15.53 -4.14
N THR A 506 -35.67 -14.81 -4.79
CA THR A 506 -35.96 -14.00 -5.98
C THR A 506 -36.43 -14.87 -7.15
N GLN A 507 -35.78 -16.00 -7.40
CA GLN A 507 -36.18 -16.97 -8.44
C GLN A 507 -37.55 -17.59 -8.14
N GLY A 508 -37.86 -17.83 -6.86
CA GLY A 508 -39.17 -18.28 -6.42
C GLY A 508 -40.28 -17.21 -6.44
N GLY A 509 -40.02 -16.05 -7.01
CA GLY A 509 -41.00 -14.95 -7.16
C GLY A 509 -41.09 -14.00 -5.95
N ASN A 510 -40.39 -14.27 -4.86
CA ASN A 510 -40.43 -13.42 -3.67
C ASN A 510 -39.26 -12.41 -3.66
N GLY A 511 -39.34 -11.39 -4.53
CA GLY A 511 -38.33 -10.34 -4.65
C GLY A 511 -38.16 -9.53 -3.37
N ALA A 512 -39.22 -9.27 -2.61
CA ALA A 512 -39.14 -8.51 -1.36
C ALA A 512 -38.29 -9.22 -0.32
N LEU A 513 -38.49 -10.52 -0.14
CA LEU A 513 -37.66 -11.33 0.79
C LEU A 513 -36.21 -11.44 0.27
N GLY A 514 -36.04 -11.63 -1.06
CA GLY A 514 -34.72 -11.65 -1.68
C GLY A 514 -33.93 -10.36 -1.43
N GLN A 515 -34.58 -9.20 -1.54
CA GLN A 515 -33.98 -7.91 -1.23
C GLN A 515 -33.57 -7.81 0.24
N ALA A 516 -34.46 -8.16 1.16
CA ALA A 516 -34.19 -8.11 2.61
C ALA A 516 -33.00 -8.99 3.02
N LEU A 517 -32.86 -10.18 2.41
CA LEU A 517 -31.74 -11.09 2.64
C LEU A 517 -30.43 -10.50 2.13
N ALA A 518 -30.42 -9.88 0.94
CA ALA A 518 -29.24 -9.22 0.41
C ALA A 518 -28.80 -8.03 1.29
N GLU A 519 -29.73 -7.21 1.76
CA GLU A 519 -29.47 -6.08 2.67
C GLU A 519 -28.94 -6.56 4.02
N ARG A 520 -29.47 -7.64 4.56
CA ARG A 520 -28.95 -8.30 5.77
C ARG A 520 -27.51 -8.77 5.57
N GLY A 521 -27.18 -9.35 4.41
CA GLY A 521 -25.81 -9.75 4.07
C GLY A 521 -24.86 -8.57 4.01
N LEU A 522 -25.29 -7.44 3.43
CA LEU A 522 -24.52 -6.21 3.39
C LEU A 522 -24.22 -5.64 4.79
N ALA A 523 -25.18 -5.75 5.72
CA ALA A 523 -25.04 -5.30 7.09
C ALA A 523 -24.05 -6.14 7.92
N LEU A 524 -23.87 -7.42 7.59
CA LEU A 524 -22.90 -8.31 8.26
C LEU A 524 -21.44 -8.03 7.88
N LEU A 525 -21.19 -7.33 6.78
CA LEU A 525 -19.85 -7.11 6.26
C LEU A 525 -19.34 -5.71 6.61
N PRO A 526 -18.12 -5.57 7.21
CA PRO A 526 -17.45 -4.28 7.34
C PRO A 526 -17.27 -3.59 5.98
N SER A 527 -17.28 -2.26 5.96
CA SER A 527 -17.22 -1.46 4.72
C SER A 527 -16.00 -1.75 3.83
N SER A 528 -14.89 -2.17 4.44
CA SER A 528 -13.61 -2.45 3.77
C SER A 528 -13.36 -3.93 3.48
N ALA A 529 -14.17 -4.86 4.02
CA ALA A 529 -13.91 -6.29 3.90
C ALA A 529 -14.75 -6.94 2.80
N ALA A 530 -14.25 -8.07 2.25
CA ALA A 530 -14.95 -8.97 1.34
C ALA A 530 -15.64 -8.26 0.15
N MET A 531 -14.92 -7.40 -0.57
CA MET A 531 -15.48 -6.62 -1.70
C MET A 531 -16.19 -7.47 -2.74
N ALA A 532 -15.69 -8.68 -3.02
CA ALA A 532 -16.34 -9.62 -3.95
C ALA A 532 -17.73 -10.05 -3.46
N THR A 533 -17.87 -10.43 -2.18
CA THR A 533 -19.15 -10.81 -1.59
C THR A 533 -20.12 -9.62 -1.54
N ARG A 534 -19.63 -8.41 -1.23
CA ARG A 534 -20.43 -7.17 -1.29
C ARG A 534 -20.96 -6.92 -2.69
N ALA A 535 -20.12 -7.08 -3.72
CA ALA A 535 -20.53 -6.95 -5.12
C ALA A 535 -21.61 -7.96 -5.50
N ARG A 536 -21.45 -9.24 -5.08
CA ARG A 536 -22.46 -10.29 -5.29
C ARG A 536 -23.79 -9.97 -4.60
N LEU A 537 -23.75 -9.44 -3.37
CA LEU A 537 -24.96 -9.02 -2.63
C LEU A 537 -25.68 -7.86 -3.32
N HIS A 538 -24.95 -6.87 -3.84
CA HIS A 538 -25.54 -5.79 -4.64
C HIS A 538 -26.14 -6.35 -5.94
N GLY A 539 -25.49 -7.29 -6.60
CA GLY A 539 -26.03 -8.00 -7.75
C GLY A 539 -27.33 -8.76 -7.43
N ALA A 540 -27.34 -9.53 -6.33
CA ALA A 540 -28.52 -10.24 -5.86
C ALA A 540 -29.67 -9.28 -5.49
N ARG A 541 -29.34 -8.16 -4.82
CA ARG A 541 -30.31 -7.09 -4.54
C ARG A 541 -30.88 -6.50 -5.84
N GLY A 542 -30.03 -6.28 -6.86
CA GLY A 542 -30.47 -5.82 -8.18
C GLY A 542 -31.49 -6.77 -8.80
N MET A 543 -31.20 -8.09 -8.79
CA MET A 543 -32.15 -9.10 -9.31
C MET A 543 -33.46 -9.11 -8.53
N ALA A 544 -33.42 -8.97 -7.20
CA ALA A 544 -34.60 -8.89 -6.36
C ALA A 544 -35.45 -7.66 -6.67
N LEU A 545 -34.85 -6.52 -6.93
CA LEU A 545 -35.51 -5.28 -7.37
C LEU A 545 -36.12 -5.41 -8.77
N VAL A 546 -35.43 -6.11 -9.71
CA VAL A 546 -35.99 -6.46 -11.02
C VAL A 546 -37.26 -7.28 -10.89
N ASN A 547 -37.29 -8.25 -9.98
CA ASN A 547 -38.48 -9.04 -9.73
C ASN A 547 -39.67 -8.19 -9.21
N GLN A 548 -39.35 -7.13 -8.48
CA GLN A 548 -40.32 -6.14 -7.98
C GLN A 548 -40.65 -5.03 -9.01
N GLN A 549 -40.14 -5.09 -10.23
CA GLN A 549 -40.27 -4.07 -11.25
C GLN A 549 -39.70 -2.68 -10.87
N GLN A 550 -38.81 -2.61 -9.87
CA GLN A 550 -38.17 -1.37 -9.42
C GLN A 550 -36.85 -1.14 -10.21
N PHE A 551 -36.98 -0.91 -11.51
CA PHE A 551 -35.85 -0.96 -12.45
C PHE A 551 -34.78 0.11 -12.19
N ASP A 552 -35.14 1.35 -11.84
CA ASP A 552 -34.17 2.41 -11.53
C ASP A 552 -33.28 2.03 -10.32
N ARG A 553 -33.88 1.48 -9.28
CA ARG A 553 -33.16 1.01 -8.09
C ARG A 553 -32.32 -0.24 -8.38
N ALA A 554 -32.80 -1.10 -9.28
CA ALA A 554 -32.05 -2.29 -9.71
C ALA A 554 -30.81 -1.86 -10.51
N GLU A 555 -30.94 -0.90 -11.43
CA GLU A 555 -29.82 -0.35 -12.19
C GLU A 555 -28.74 0.19 -11.25
N ALA A 556 -29.11 1.04 -10.28
CA ALA A 556 -28.18 1.57 -9.28
C ALA A 556 -27.48 0.47 -8.45
N ALA A 557 -28.21 -0.60 -8.11
CA ALA A 557 -27.62 -1.73 -7.39
C ALA A 557 -26.60 -2.50 -8.25
N PHE A 558 -26.89 -2.73 -9.54
CA PHE A 558 -25.96 -3.34 -10.47
C PHE A 558 -24.74 -2.47 -10.74
N ASP A 559 -24.91 -1.14 -10.86
CA ASP A 559 -23.80 -0.22 -11.06
C ASP A 559 -22.86 -0.21 -9.86
N THR A 560 -23.40 -0.20 -8.64
CA THR A 560 -22.60 -0.35 -7.41
C THR A 560 -21.83 -1.67 -7.40
N ALA A 561 -22.45 -2.77 -7.81
CA ALA A 561 -21.76 -4.06 -7.92
C ALA A 561 -20.61 -4.02 -8.95
N MET A 562 -20.84 -3.39 -10.10
CA MET A 562 -19.83 -3.24 -11.16
C MET A 562 -18.64 -2.38 -10.69
N GLU A 563 -18.89 -1.29 -9.97
CA GLU A 563 -17.84 -0.44 -9.37
C GLU A 563 -16.99 -1.20 -8.36
N LEU A 564 -17.61 -2.04 -7.53
CA LEU A 564 -16.88 -2.89 -6.58
C LEU A 564 -16.00 -3.91 -7.30
N TYR A 565 -16.52 -4.55 -8.35
CA TYR A 565 -15.72 -5.47 -9.18
C TYR A 565 -14.62 -4.76 -9.96
N ALA A 566 -14.78 -3.47 -10.30
CA ALA A 566 -13.73 -2.71 -10.98
C ALA A 566 -12.49 -2.50 -10.11
N LYS A 567 -12.66 -2.47 -8.77
CA LYS A 567 -11.58 -2.31 -7.77
C LYS A 567 -10.81 -3.62 -7.49
N LEU A 568 -11.29 -4.75 -7.98
CA LEU A 568 -10.68 -6.06 -7.77
C LEU A 568 -9.77 -6.46 -8.96
N PRO A 569 -8.73 -7.31 -8.74
CA PRO A 569 -7.85 -7.78 -9.81
C PRO A 569 -8.63 -8.48 -10.92
N HIS A 570 -8.27 -8.22 -12.18
CA HIS A 570 -9.01 -8.69 -13.36
C HIS A 570 -9.10 -10.22 -13.48
N SER A 571 -8.08 -10.95 -13.02
CA SER A 571 -8.01 -12.41 -13.17
C SER A 571 -9.02 -13.21 -12.32
N GLY A 572 -9.57 -12.61 -11.26
CA GLY A 572 -10.46 -13.31 -10.34
C GLY A 572 -11.95 -12.98 -10.47
N VAL A 573 -12.34 -11.98 -11.28
CA VAL A 573 -13.74 -11.47 -11.29
C VAL A 573 -14.30 -11.27 -12.70
N ALA A 574 -13.62 -11.80 -13.72
CA ALA A 574 -14.04 -11.61 -15.11
C ALA A 574 -15.39 -12.29 -15.42
N SER A 575 -15.61 -13.49 -14.85
CA SER A 575 -16.87 -14.23 -15.00
C SER A 575 -18.04 -13.56 -14.28
N GLU A 576 -17.79 -13.02 -13.09
CA GLU A 576 -18.78 -12.31 -12.30
C GLU A 576 -19.23 -10.99 -12.96
N LYS A 577 -18.29 -10.25 -13.56
CA LYS A 577 -18.62 -9.06 -14.35
C LYS A 577 -19.50 -9.40 -15.55
N LEU A 578 -19.17 -10.48 -16.26
CA LEU A 578 -19.99 -10.94 -17.39
C LEU A 578 -21.39 -11.39 -16.94
N ALA A 579 -21.47 -12.10 -15.81
CA ALA A 579 -22.76 -12.50 -15.23
C ALA A 579 -23.60 -11.28 -14.82
N LEU A 580 -22.95 -10.25 -14.28
CA LEU A 580 -23.62 -9.01 -13.92
C LEU A 580 -24.11 -8.25 -15.16
N SER A 581 -23.32 -8.13 -16.24
CA SER A 581 -23.76 -7.56 -17.52
C SER A 581 -24.88 -8.37 -18.14
N TYR A 582 -24.84 -9.70 -18.04
CA TYR A 582 -25.95 -10.54 -18.50
C TYR A 582 -27.25 -10.24 -17.74
N ASN A 583 -27.17 -10.19 -16.39
CA ASN A 583 -28.34 -9.86 -15.55
C ASN A 583 -28.89 -8.45 -15.81
N LYS A 584 -27.98 -7.50 -16.04
CA LYS A 584 -28.32 -6.12 -16.41
C LYS A 584 -29.01 -6.08 -17.79
N GLY A 585 -28.52 -6.87 -18.74
CA GLY A 585 -29.18 -7.08 -20.03
C GLY A 585 -30.60 -7.62 -19.90
N LEU A 586 -30.82 -8.64 -19.05
CA LEU A 586 -32.14 -9.17 -18.75
C LEU A 586 -33.05 -8.14 -18.04
N MET A 587 -32.50 -7.33 -17.15
CA MET A 587 -33.24 -6.22 -16.52
C MET A 587 -33.75 -5.22 -17.58
N TYR A 588 -32.88 -4.76 -18.48
CA TYR A 588 -33.26 -3.83 -19.54
C TYR A 588 -34.30 -4.41 -20.53
N LEU A 589 -34.18 -5.74 -20.78
CA LEU A 589 -35.18 -6.43 -21.60
C LEU A 589 -36.56 -6.40 -20.94
N ARG A 590 -36.65 -6.69 -19.64
CA ARG A 590 -37.90 -6.60 -18.88
C ARG A 590 -38.43 -5.17 -18.76
N TRP A 591 -37.52 -4.21 -18.71
CA TRP A 591 -37.88 -2.76 -18.68
C TRP A 591 -38.32 -2.22 -20.04
N GLY A 592 -38.18 -3.01 -21.11
CA GLY A 592 -38.48 -2.55 -22.48
C GLY A 592 -37.41 -1.66 -23.11
N ARG A 593 -36.23 -1.52 -22.45
CA ARG A 593 -35.11 -0.73 -22.99
C ARG A 593 -34.21 -1.60 -23.87
N LEU A 594 -34.75 -1.99 -25.07
CA LEU A 594 -34.11 -2.98 -25.95
C LEU A 594 -32.69 -2.59 -26.37
N ALA A 595 -32.43 -1.30 -26.67
CA ALA A 595 -31.09 -0.83 -27.06
C ALA A 595 -30.06 -0.98 -25.95
N SER A 596 -30.43 -0.78 -24.68
CA SER A 596 -29.57 -0.99 -23.54
C SER A 596 -29.35 -2.48 -23.27
N ALA A 597 -30.38 -3.31 -23.39
CA ALA A 597 -30.29 -4.76 -23.31
C ALA A 597 -29.33 -5.32 -24.36
N GLU A 598 -29.49 -4.90 -25.62
CA GLU A 598 -28.59 -5.29 -26.72
C GLU A 598 -27.13 -4.95 -26.43
N ARG A 599 -26.85 -3.75 -25.90
CA ARG A 599 -25.48 -3.32 -25.56
C ARG A 599 -24.83 -4.21 -24.48
N GLU A 600 -25.54 -4.47 -23.38
CA GLU A 600 -25.04 -5.31 -22.29
C GLU A 600 -24.80 -6.76 -22.72
N LEU A 601 -25.74 -7.33 -23.52
CA LEU A 601 -25.58 -8.69 -24.02
C LEU A 601 -24.43 -8.80 -25.04
N ARG A 602 -24.20 -7.79 -25.88
CA ARG A 602 -23.02 -7.75 -26.75
C ARG A 602 -21.73 -7.66 -25.99
N GLN A 603 -21.70 -6.96 -24.85
CA GLN A 603 -20.53 -6.93 -23.98
C GLN A 603 -20.20 -8.32 -23.43
N VAL A 604 -21.21 -9.13 -23.08
CA VAL A 604 -20.99 -10.52 -22.66
C VAL A 604 -20.33 -11.36 -23.78
N LEU A 605 -20.70 -11.10 -25.04
CA LEU A 605 -20.19 -11.81 -26.22
C LEU A 605 -18.87 -11.25 -26.76
N GLY A 606 -18.50 -10.03 -26.38
CA GLY A 606 -17.37 -9.24 -26.94
C GLY A 606 -15.97 -9.67 -26.49
N GLY A 607 -15.80 -10.75 -25.75
CA GLY A 607 -14.50 -11.28 -25.35
C GLY A 607 -13.77 -11.94 -26.53
N SER A 608 -12.47 -11.60 -26.75
CA SER A 608 -11.62 -12.26 -27.76
C SER A 608 -10.59 -13.14 -27.03
N PRO A 609 -10.53 -14.44 -27.26
CA PRO A 609 -11.41 -15.27 -28.12
C PRO A 609 -12.83 -15.41 -27.53
N PRO A 610 -13.84 -15.68 -28.39
CA PRO A 610 -15.22 -15.84 -27.93
C PRO A 610 -15.28 -16.98 -26.91
N ARG A 611 -15.78 -16.66 -25.69
CA ARG A 611 -15.84 -17.64 -24.60
C ARG A 611 -16.98 -18.62 -24.85
N ARG A 612 -16.66 -19.88 -25.10
CA ARG A 612 -17.62 -20.99 -25.19
C ARG A 612 -18.09 -21.37 -23.79
N THR A 613 -19.05 -20.66 -23.25
CA THR A 613 -19.63 -20.86 -21.92
C THR A 613 -21.16 -20.91 -22.00
N SER A 614 -21.79 -21.57 -21.03
CA SER A 614 -23.26 -21.58 -20.92
C SER A 614 -23.86 -20.18 -20.87
N MET A 615 -23.15 -19.21 -20.28
CA MET A 615 -23.57 -17.82 -20.22
C MET A 615 -23.53 -17.13 -21.60
N ALA A 616 -22.48 -17.38 -22.39
CA ALA A 616 -22.40 -16.85 -23.75
C ALA A 616 -23.52 -17.41 -24.61
N LEU A 617 -23.81 -18.70 -24.50
CA LEU A 617 -24.93 -19.36 -25.18
C LEU A 617 -26.27 -18.72 -24.80
N ALA A 618 -26.49 -18.45 -23.51
CA ALA A 618 -27.70 -17.78 -23.05
C ALA A 618 -27.78 -16.33 -23.58
N ALA A 619 -26.63 -15.61 -23.65
CA ALA A 619 -26.58 -14.26 -24.18
C ALA A 619 -26.85 -14.21 -25.70
N GLU A 620 -26.32 -15.18 -26.47
CA GLU A 620 -26.63 -15.34 -27.90
C GLU A 620 -28.14 -15.52 -28.13
N MET A 621 -28.77 -16.37 -27.35
CA MET A 621 -30.22 -16.60 -27.42
C MET A 621 -31.02 -15.34 -27.11
N ARG A 622 -30.67 -14.63 -26.04
CA ARG A 622 -31.40 -13.40 -25.61
C ARG A 622 -31.18 -12.27 -26.59
N LEU A 623 -29.97 -12.12 -27.12
CA LEU A 623 -29.68 -11.13 -28.14
C LEU A 623 -30.42 -11.46 -29.45
N ALA A 624 -30.48 -12.71 -29.89
CA ALA A 624 -31.25 -13.15 -31.02
C ALA A 624 -32.74 -12.89 -30.83
N GLN A 625 -33.28 -13.13 -29.63
CA GLN A 625 -34.65 -12.78 -29.26
C GLN A 625 -34.95 -11.28 -29.45
N ILE A 626 -34.07 -10.40 -28.92
CA ILE A 626 -34.21 -8.94 -29.06
C ILE A 626 -34.21 -8.53 -30.52
N LEU A 627 -33.27 -9.05 -31.31
CA LEU A 627 -33.14 -8.76 -32.72
C LEU A 627 -34.37 -9.25 -33.52
N ARG A 628 -34.91 -10.42 -33.13
CA ARG A 628 -36.16 -10.96 -33.73
C ARG A 628 -37.35 -10.05 -33.42
N GLU A 629 -37.51 -9.59 -32.16
CA GLU A 629 -38.57 -8.66 -31.77
C GLU A 629 -38.46 -7.30 -32.47
N GLN A 630 -37.26 -6.89 -32.86
CA GLN A 630 -37.00 -5.67 -33.67
C GLN A 630 -37.16 -5.90 -35.18
N GLY A 631 -37.48 -7.12 -35.63
CA GLY A 631 -37.53 -7.48 -37.05
C GLY A 631 -36.18 -7.60 -37.74
N ARG A 632 -35.07 -7.59 -36.99
CA ARG A 632 -33.67 -7.68 -37.48
C ARG A 632 -33.25 -9.14 -37.69
N PHE A 633 -34.05 -9.90 -38.45
CA PHE A 633 -33.91 -11.36 -38.58
C PHE A 633 -32.55 -11.78 -39.14
N ALA A 634 -32.04 -11.06 -40.18
CA ALA A 634 -30.74 -11.33 -40.77
C ALA A 634 -29.56 -11.24 -39.75
N GLN A 635 -29.71 -10.45 -38.69
CA GLN A 635 -28.69 -10.35 -37.63
C GLN A 635 -28.90 -11.37 -36.50
N ALA A 636 -30.14 -11.82 -36.30
CA ALA A 636 -30.46 -12.85 -35.32
C ALA A 636 -30.03 -14.26 -35.77
N LEU A 637 -30.15 -14.57 -37.04
CA LEU A 637 -29.85 -15.89 -37.57
C LEU A 637 -28.44 -16.40 -37.30
N PRO A 638 -27.36 -15.64 -37.57
CA PRO A 638 -26.01 -16.11 -37.31
C PRO A 638 -25.74 -16.34 -35.80
N LEU A 639 -26.41 -15.63 -34.90
CA LEU A 639 -26.30 -15.85 -33.47
C LEU A 639 -26.90 -17.19 -33.04
N LEU A 640 -28.11 -17.52 -33.51
CA LEU A 640 -28.74 -18.81 -33.22
C LEU A 640 -27.99 -19.96 -33.84
N GLN A 641 -27.46 -19.79 -35.07
CA GLN A 641 -26.62 -20.81 -35.69
C GLN A 641 -25.29 -21.04 -34.97
N ALA A 642 -24.67 -19.95 -34.45
CA ALA A 642 -23.50 -20.04 -33.58
C ALA A 642 -23.85 -20.70 -32.24
N GLY A 643 -24.98 -20.30 -31.62
CA GLY A 643 -25.50 -20.92 -30.42
C GLY A 643 -25.74 -22.41 -30.57
N LEU A 644 -26.28 -22.85 -31.71
CA LEU A 644 -26.49 -24.28 -31.99
C LEU A 644 -25.16 -25.05 -32.05
N ARG A 645 -24.14 -24.51 -32.74
CA ARG A 645 -22.79 -25.11 -32.75
C ARG A 645 -22.19 -25.17 -31.36
N HIS A 646 -22.27 -24.07 -30.60
CA HIS A 646 -21.76 -24.00 -29.22
C HIS A 646 -22.50 -24.98 -28.31
N ALA A 647 -23.82 -25.12 -28.44
CA ALA A 647 -24.59 -26.10 -27.68
C ALA A 647 -24.17 -27.55 -27.97
N HIS A 648 -23.93 -27.86 -29.22
CA HIS A 648 -23.42 -29.20 -29.62
C HIS A 648 -22.04 -29.47 -29.04
N GLU A 649 -21.12 -28.50 -29.09
CA GLU A 649 -19.75 -28.63 -28.55
C GLU A 649 -19.70 -28.76 -27.04
N LEU A 650 -20.53 -27.99 -26.29
CA LEU A 650 -20.52 -27.96 -24.84
C LEU A 650 -21.30 -29.12 -24.21
N TYR A 651 -22.43 -29.52 -24.81
CA TYR A 651 -23.39 -30.41 -24.15
C TYR A 651 -23.72 -31.67 -24.96
N GLY A 652 -23.17 -31.76 -26.16
CA GLY A 652 -23.49 -32.89 -27.11
C GLY A 652 -24.79 -32.66 -27.86
N PRO A 653 -25.02 -33.51 -28.91
CA PRO A 653 -26.15 -33.36 -29.82
C PRO A 653 -27.52 -33.61 -29.16
N GLU A 654 -27.59 -34.47 -28.16
CA GLU A 654 -28.82 -34.85 -27.45
C GLU A 654 -28.92 -34.07 -26.11
N SER A 655 -28.95 -32.76 -26.17
CA SER A 655 -29.06 -31.92 -24.98
C SER A 655 -30.24 -30.94 -25.05
N SER A 656 -30.81 -30.61 -23.91
CA SER A 656 -31.88 -29.61 -23.82
C SER A 656 -31.45 -28.24 -24.36
N PHE A 657 -30.14 -27.91 -24.31
CA PHE A 657 -29.64 -26.68 -24.92
C PHE A 657 -29.71 -26.67 -26.42
N VAL A 658 -29.41 -27.80 -27.09
CA VAL A 658 -29.59 -27.96 -28.55
C VAL A 658 -31.06 -27.86 -28.91
N LEU A 659 -31.93 -28.47 -28.12
CA LEU A 659 -33.37 -28.37 -28.29
C LEU A 659 -33.88 -26.92 -28.24
N MET A 660 -33.38 -26.15 -27.29
CA MET A 660 -33.73 -24.70 -27.15
C MET A 660 -33.24 -23.87 -28.36
N GLN A 661 -32.09 -24.23 -28.98
CA GLN A 661 -31.61 -23.54 -30.17
C GLN A 661 -32.49 -23.82 -31.38
N HIS A 662 -32.96 -25.07 -31.51
CA HIS A 662 -33.92 -25.42 -32.56
C HIS A 662 -35.25 -24.71 -32.38
N ASP A 663 -35.75 -24.52 -31.14
CA ASP A 663 -36.92 -23.67 -30.85
C ASP A 663 -36.69 -22.22 -31.33
N GLY A 664 -35.51 -21.66 -30.93
CA GLY A 664 -35.17 -20.28 -31.31
C GLY A 664 -35.07 -20.06 -32.83
N LEU A 665 -34.47 -21.04 -33.54
CA LEU A 665 -34.37 -21.00 -35.02
C LEU A 665 -35.74 -21.20 -35.66
N ALA A 666 -36.57 -22.09 -35.13
CA ALA A 666 -37.94 -22.30 -35.64
C ALA A 666 -38.78 -21.05 -35.48
N ASP A 667 -38.78 -20.41 -34.31
CA ASP A 667 -39.45 -19.13 -34.05
C ASP A 667 -38.93 -18.00 -34.94
N LEU A 668 -37.59 -17.91 -35.13
CA LEU A 668 -37.01 -16.92 -36.01
C LEU A 668 -37.49 -17.06 -37.45
N TYR A 669 -37.44 -18.29 -38.02
CA TYR A 669 -37.88 -18.56 -39.37
C TYR A 669 -39.41 -18.32 -39.52
N ARG A 670 -40.22 -18.72 -38.53
CA ARG A 670 -41.66 -18.46 -38.50
C ARG A 670 -41.93 -16.97 -38.56
N ASP A 671 -41.31 -16.17 -37.69
CA ASP A 671 -41.55 -14.72 -37.63
C ASP A 671 -40.94 -14.01 -38.88
N TRP A 672 -39.91 -14.60 -39.49
CA TRP A 672 -39.37 -14.07 -40.75
C TRP A 672 -40.28 -14.39 -41.96
N GLY A 673 -41.12 -15.45 -41.83
CA GLY A 673 -42.01 -15.91 -42.89
C GLY A 673 -41.43 -17.01 -43.79
N ASP A 674 -40.29 -17.64 -43.35
CA ASP A 674 -39.79 -18.84 -43.98
C ASP A 674 -40.36 -20.07 -43.27
N TYR A 675 -41.62 -20.36 -43.53
CA TYR A 675 -42.35 -21.46 -42.86
C TYR A 675 -41.77 -22.84 -43.19
N ALA A 676 -41.15 -23.01 -44.35
CA ALA A 676 -40.50 -24.27 -44.67
C ALA A 676 -39.24 -24.55 -43.83
N ALA A 677 -38.43 -23.48 -43.57
CA ALA A 677 -37.31 -23.59 -42.68
C ALA A 677 -37.77 -23.79 -41.24
N ALA A 678 -38.83 -23.06 -40.79
CA ALA A 678 -39.39 -23.20 -39.45
C ALA A 678 -39.87 -24.62 -39.20
N GLU A 679 -40.57 -25.22 -40.16
CA GLU A 679 -41.06 -26.61 -40.07
C GLU A 679 -39.95 -27.63 -39.88
N ARG A 680 -38.87 -27.51 -40.67
CA ARG A 680 -37.69 -28.36 -40.48
C ARG A 680 -37.12 -28.28 -39.08
N GLN A 681 -37.05 -27.10 -38.50
CA GLN A 681 -36.52 -26.90 -37.14
C GLN A 681 -37.48 -27.46 -36.08
N TYR A 682 -38.78 -27.29 -36.20
CA TYR A 682 -39.75 -27.90 -35.29
C TYR A 682 -39.74 -29.44 -35.39
N GLN A 683 -39.55 -30.03 -36.56
CA GLN A 683 -39.43 -31.47 -36.71
C GLN A 683 -38.15 -32.01 -36.01
N LEU A 684 -37.01 -31.34 -36.22
CA LEU A 684 -35.74 -31.67 -35.51
C LEU A 684 -35.89 -31.55 -34.00
N ARG A 685 -36.47 -30.48 -33.56
CA ARG A 685 -36.74 -30.24 -32.15
C ARG A 685 -37.65 -31.34 -31.57
N GLN A 686 -38.71 -31.72 -32.30
CA GLN A 686 -39.65 -32.73 -31.88
C GLN A 686 -38.98 -34.12 -31.78
N HIS A 687 -38.16 -34.47 -32.77
CA HIS A 687 -37.39 -35.69 -32.72
C HIS A 687 -36.45 -35.75 -31.53
N LEU A 688 -35.66 -34.71 -31.31
CA LEU A 688 -34.74 -34.59 -30.16
C LEU A 688 -35.44 -34.69 -28.83
N SER A 689 -36.55 -33.96 -28.65
CA SER A 689 -37.32 -34.00 -27.39
C SER A 689 -37.87 -35.39 -27.11
N GLY A 690 -38.26 -36.12 -28.16
CA GLY A 690 -38.66 -37.53 -28.03
C GLY A 690 -37.54 -38.44 -27.53
N LEU A 691 -36.29 -38.19 -27.94
CA LEU A 691 -35.13 -38.94 -27.48
C LEU A 691 -34.71 -38.54 -26.04
N ILE A 692 -34.68 -37.27 -25.75
CA ILE A 692 -34.18 -36.73 -24.47
C ILE A 692 -35.21 -36.91 -23.34
N ASP A 693 -36.43 -36.44 -23.56
CA ASP A 693 -37.45 -36.27 -22.52
C ASP A 693 -38.53 -37.39 -22.58
N GLY A 694 -38.56 -38.09 -23.73
CA GLY A 694 -39.63 -39.04 -24.05
C GLY A 694 -40.91 -38.37 -24.60
N THR A 695 -41.64 -39.11 -25.43
CA THR A 695 -42.80 -38.63 -26.16
C THR A 695 -44.00 -38.30 -25.26
N GLY A 696 -43.98 -38.69 -23.98
CA GLY A 696 -45.00 -38.37 -22.98
C GLY A 696 -44.60 -37.20 -22.07
N SER A 697 -43.55 -36.47 -22.34
CA SER A 697 -43.06 -35.37 -21.49
C SER A 697 -43.82 -34.06 -21.75
N VAL A 698 -43.77 -33.17 -20.79
CA VAL A 698 -44.34 -31.79 -20.91
C VAL A 698 -43.56 -31.04 -21.99
N GLU A 699 -42.22 -31.16 -22.02
CA GLU A 699 -41.33 -30.57 -22.98
C GLU A 699 -41.67 -31.00 -24.41
N TYR A 700 -41.92 -32.30 -24.61
CA TYR A 700 -42.36 -32.82 -25.89
C TYR A 700 -43.72 -32.19 -26.32
N SER A 701 -44.66 -32.03 -25.36
CA SER A 701 -45.95 -31.38 -25.60
C SER A 701 -45.83 -29.89 -25.98
N MET A 702 -44.81 -29.20 -25.50
CA MET A 702 -44.53 -27.81 -25.90
C MET A 702 -44.15 -27.70 -27.37
N GLY A 703 -43.29 -28.61 -27.84
CA GLY A 703 -42.92 -28.66 -29.25
C GLY A 703 -44.09 -28.98 -30.18
N LEU A 704 -44.93 -29.92 -29.78
CA LEU A 704 -46.14 -30.24 -30.57
C LEU A 704 -47.04 -29.03 -30.66
N PHE A 705 -47.21 -28.25 -29.57
CA PHE A 705 -48.06 -27.06 -29.58
C PHE A 705 -47.50 -25.95 -30.49
N ASN A 706 -46.20 -25.61 -30.35
CA ASN A 706 -45.54 -24.60 -31.17
C ASN A 706 -45.53 -25.02 -32.67
N TYR A 707 -45.36 -26.30 -32.95
CA TYR A 707 -45.47 -26.84 -34.32
C TYR A 707 -46.92 -26.71 -34.82
N GLY A 708 -47.91 -26.99 -33.98
CA GLY A 708 -49.34 -26.75 -34.27
C GLY A 708 -49.60 -25.29 -34.61
N ASP A 709 -49.05 -24.32 -33.89
CA ASP A 709 -49.14 -22.88 -34.18
C ASP A 709 -48.61 -22.56 -35.61
N LEU A 710 -47.48 -23.17 -36.01
CA LEU A 710 -46.95 -22.98 -37.37
C LEU A 710 -47.91 -23.53 -38.43
N GLN A 711 -48.47 -24.74 -38.21
CA GLN A 711 -49.41 -25.35 -39.18
C GLN A 711 -50.72 -24.56 -39.25
N GLU A 712 -51.18 -24.01 -38.13
CA GLU A 712 -52.31 -23.12 -38.09
C GLU A 712 -52.04 -21.82 -38.91
N LEU A 713 -50.84 -21.23 -38.77
CA LEU A 713 -50.43 -20.06 -39.56
C LEU A 713 -50.37 -20.35 -41.06
N ARG A 714 -49.92 -21.56 -41.44
CA ARG A 714 -49.89 -22.03 -42.84
C ARG A 714 -51.30 -22.31 -43.38
N GLY A 715 -52.26 -22.47 -42.48
CA GLY A 715 -53.65 -22.83 -42.82
C GLY A 715 -53.92 -24.31 -42.91
N ASP A 716 -52.95 -25.15 -42.51
CA ASP A 716 -53.17 -26.62 -42.40
C ASP A 716 -53.85 -26.93 -41.05
N LEU A 717 -55.15 -26.63 -40.99
CA LEU A 717 -55.94 -26.80 -39.79
C LEU A 717 -56.11 -28.24 -39.33
N ALA A 718 -55.98 -29.22 -40.21
CA ALA A 718 -56.09 -30.62 -39.88
C ALA A 718 -54.85 -31.09 -39.11
N GLN A 719 -53.67 -30.78 -39.63
CA GLN A 719 -52.42 -31.09 -38.95
C GLN A 719 -52.26 -30.35 -37.63
N ALA A 720 -52.67 -29.05 -37.58
CA ALA A 720 -52.65 -28.26 -36.38
C ALA A 720 -53.53 -28.88 -35.28
N GLU A 721 -54.75 -29.37 -35.63
CA GLU A 721 -55.68 -30.02 -34.70
C GLU A 721 -55.05 -31.29 -34.11
N GLN A 722 -54.45 -32.13 -34.94
CA GLN A 722 -53.81 -33.35 -34.49
C GLN A 722 -52.70 -33.02 -33.44
N LEU A 723 -51.84 -32.07 -33.75
CA LEU A 723 -50.72 -31.63 -32.89
C LEU A 723 -51.25 -31.05 -31.56
N TYR A 724 -52.26 -30.17 -31.60
CA TYR A 724 -52.83 -29.57 -30.40
C TYR A 724 -53.55 -30.64 -29.52
N ARG A 725 -54.22 -31.59 -30.10
CA ARG A 725 -54.88 -32.68 -29.35
C ARG A 725 -53.84 -33.57 -28.62
N GLN A 726 -52.76 -33.91 -29.33
CA GLN A 726 -51.66 -34.66 -28.71
C GLN A 726 -50.99 -33.88 -27.58
N ALA A 727 -50.70 -32.60 -27.78
CA ALA A 727 -50.14 -31.75 -26.76
C ALA A 727 -51.05 -31.60 -25.51
N LEU A 728 -52.34 -31.42 -25.73
CA LEU A 728 -53.34 -31.30 -24.66
C LEU A 728 -53.50 -32.62 -23.88
N ALA A 729 -53.49 -33.78 -24.55
CA ALA A 729 -53.56 -35.07 -23.91
C ALA A 729 -52.38 -35.29 -22.95
N ILE A 730 -51.12 -35.03 -23.39
CA ILE A 730 -49.91 -35.10 -22.56
C ILE A 730 -49.95 -34.12 -21.38
N ARG A 731 -50.34 -32.87 -21.62
CA ARG A 731 -50.43 -31.85 -20.54
C ARG A 731 -51.48 -32.24 -19.49
N ARG A 732 -52.65 -32.72 -19.90
CA ARG A 732 -53.70 -33.16 -18.96
C ARG A 732 -53.24 -34.35 -18.11
N GLU A 733 -52.55 -35.32 -18.73
CA GLU A 733 -52.03 -36.48 -18.02
C GLU A 733 -50.93 -36.12 -17.01
N ARG A 734 -50.00 -35.25 -17.40
CA ARG A 734 -48.79 -34.92 -16.60
C ARG A 734 -49.01 -33.81 -15.58
N LEU A 735 -49.78 -32.77 -15.93
CA LEU A 735 -49.97 -31.55 -15.16
C LEU A 735 -51.37 -31.42 -14.57
N GLY A 736 -52.30 -32.27 -15.00
CA GLY A 736 -53.73 -32.20 -14.63
C GLY A 736 -54.49 -31.23 -15.56
N ALA A 737 -55.81 -31.48 -15.64
CA ALA A 737 -56.72 -30.71 -16.52
C ALA A 737 -56.85 -29.21 -16.12
N GLN A 738 -56.68 -28.91 -14.80
CA GLN A 738 -56.79 -27.53 -14.28
C GLN A 738 -55.47 -26.76 -14.29
N SER A 739 -54.39 -27.32 -14.75
CA SER A 739 -53.13 -26.60 -14.84
C SER A 739 -53.23 -25.44 -15.86
N PRO A 740 -52.63 -24.28 -15.60
CA PRO A 740 -52.67 -23.16 -16.55
C PRO A 740 -52.10 -23.52 -17.94
N THR A 741 -51.12 -24.44 -17.98
CA THR A 741 -50.52 -24.92 -19.23
C THR A 741 -51.46 -25.81 -20.03
N SER A 742 -52.24 -26.66 -19.39
CA SER A 742 -53.30 -27.47 -20.02
C SER A 742 -54.46 -26.63 -20.53
N LEU A 743 -54.90 -25.68 -19.68
CA LEU A 743 -56.00 -24.76 -20.02
C LEU A 743 -55.63 -23.82 -21.22
N ARG A 744 -54.36 -23.39 -21.32
CA ARG A 744 -53.90 -22.62 -22.47
C ARG A 744 -53.93 -23.46 -23.75
N ALA A 745 -53.48 -24.72 -23.70
CA ALA A 745 -53.57 -25.62 -24.86
C ALA A 745 -55.01 -25.87 -25.26
N GLU A 746 -55.89 -26.00 -24.28
CA GLU A 746 -57.33 -26.15 -24.52
C GLU A 746 -57.96 -24.91 -25.19
N SER A 747 -57.58 -23.72 -24.73
CA SER A 747 -57.99 -22.47 -25.36
C SER A 747 -57.51 -22.34 -26.83
N GLY A 748 -56.25 -22.74 -27.12
CA GLY A 748 -55.68 -22.79 -28.48
C GLY A 748 -56.46 -23.72 -29.39
N LEU A 749 -56.66 -24.97 -28.91
CA LEU A 749 -57.48 -25.94 -29.65
C LEU A 749 -58.93 -25.43 -29.89
N GLY A 750 -59.56 -24.79 -28.90
CA GLY A 750 -60.88 -24.19 -29.06
C GLY A 750 -60.91 -23.08 -30.14
N ALA A 751 -59.89 -22.25 -30.15
CA ALA A 751 -59.76 -21.21 -31.19
C ALA A 751 -59.58 -21.81 -32.62
N LEU A 752 -58.82 -22.91 -32.74
CA LEU A 752 -58.64 -23.64 -34.02
C LEU A 752 -59.95 -24.24 -34.49
N LEU A 753 -60.74 -24.88 -33.60
CA LEU A 753 -62.03 -25.50 -33.91
C LEU A 753 -63.05 -24.44 -34.38
N MET A 754 -63.02 -23.20 -33.82
CA MET A 754 -63.84 -22.10 -34.33
C MET A 754 -63.52 -21.80 -35.81
N ARG A 755 -62.23 -21.88 -36.22
CA ARG A 755 -61.87 -21.63 -37.61
C ARG A 755 -62.33 -22.76 -38.53
N GLN A 756 -62.47 -23.97 -38.00
CA GLN A 756 -63.08 -25.14 -38.67
C GLN A 756 -64.59 -25.14 -38.65
N ALA A 757 -65.25 -24.08 -38.16
CA ALA A 757 -66.69 -23.95 -37.95
C ALA A 757 -67.33 -24.97 -36.97
N ARG A 758 -66.56 -25.60 -36.11
CA ARG A 758 -66.97 -26.56 -35.06
C ARG A 758 -67.36 -25.84 -33.79
N MET A 759 -68.38 -25.01 -33.81
CA MET A 759 -68.71 -24.03 -32.77
C MET A 759 -69.08 -24.62 -31.44
N GLN A 760 -69.79 -25.77 -31.36
CA GLN A 760 -70.20 -26.39 -30.11
C GLN A 760 -68.97 -26.98 -29.33
N GLU A 761 -68.13 -27.66 -30.02
CA GLU A 761 -66.91 -28.26 -29.45
C GLU A 761 -65.96 -27.16 -29.02
N ALA A 762 -65.77 -26.15 -29.85
CA ALA A 762 -65.00 -24.95 -29.50
C ALA A 762 -65.50 -24.28 -28.23
N GLY A 763 -66.81 -24.07 -28.12
CA GLY A 763 -67.44 -23.41 -26.96
C GLY A 763 -67.17 -24.15 -25.65
N THR A 764 -67.29 -25.48 -25.67
CA THR A 764 -66.99 -26.29 -24.48
C THR A 764 -65.57 -26.08 -23.93
N LEU A 765 -64.58 -26.09 -24.87
CA LEU A 765 -63.18 -25.91 -24.53
C LEU A 765 -62.85 -24.48 -24.06
N LEU A 766 -63.38 -23.50 -24.80
CA LEU A 766 -63.10 -22.07 -24.53
C LEU A 766 -63.69 -21.59 -23.21
N LEU A 767 -64.93 -22.03 -22.90
CA LEU A 767 -65.63 -21.71 -21.61
C LEU A 767 -64.88 -22.32 -20.42
N HIS A 768 -64.45 -23.57 -20.55
CA HIS A 768 -63.70 -24.27 -19.51
C HIS A 768 -62.33 -23.64 -19.32
N ALA A 769 -61.61 -23.37 -20.40
CA ALA A 769 -60.27 -22.76 -20.34
C ALA A 769 -60.29 -21.33 -19.77
N ASP A 770 -61.25 -20.48 -20.19
CA ASP A 770 -61.35 -19.12 -19.67
C ASP A 770 -61.67 -19.11 -18.18
N ALA A 771 -62.64 -19.92 -17.71
CA ALA A 771 -62.96 -20.02 -16.30
C ALA A 771 -61.82 -20.55 -15.41
N GLY A 772 -61.11 -21.55 -15.88
CA GLY A 772 -59.94 -22.10 -15.17
C GLY A 772 -58.77 -21.14 -15.12
N LEU A 773 -58.46 -20.41 -16.20
CA LEU A 773 -57.39 -19.41 -16.20
C LEU A 773 -57.76 -18.16 -15.43
N ASP A 774 -59.05 -17.77 -15.38
CA ASP A 774 -59.55 -16.70 -14.53
C ASP A 774 -59.34 -16.97 -13.04
N ALA A 775 -59.49 -18.21 -12.61
CA ALA A 775 -59.26 -18.65 -11.25
C ALA A 775 -57.78 -18.83 -10.87
N ALA A 776 -56.97 -19.18 -11.86
CA ALA A 776 -55.54 -19.57 -11.62
C ALA A 776 -54.54 -18.46 -11.83
N LEU A 777 -54.84 -17.40 -12.59
CA LEU A 777 -53.88 -16.39 -13.02
C LEU A 777 -54.36 -14.96 -12.67
N PRO A 778 -53.40 -14.01 -12.45
CA PRO A 778 -53.71 -12.60 -12.27
C PRO A 778 -54.44 -12.01 -13.50
N ALA A 779 -55.21 -10.92 -13.29
CA ALA A 779 -56.04 -10.30 -14.34
C ALA A 779 -55.27 -9.81 -15.57
N ASP A 780 -54.00 -9.42 -15.37
CA ASP A 780 -53.11 -8.90 -16.42
C ASP A 780 -52.24 -10.00 -17.06
N ALA A 781 -52.39 -11.26 -16.64
CA ALA A 781 -51.62 -12.37 -17.19
C ALA A 781 -51.97 -12.58 -18.70
N PRO A 782 -50.95 -12.64 -19.62
CA PRO A 782 -51.20 -12.74 -21.07
C PRO A 782 -52.04 -13.96 -21.44
N GLY A 783 -51.84 -15.11 -20.83
CA GLY A 783 -52.63 -16.33 -21.12
C GLY A 783 -54.07 -16.25 -20.69
N ARG A 784 -54.39 -15.52 -19.63
CA ARG A 784 -55.77 -15.26 -19.21
C ARG A 784 -56.45 -14.29 -20.19
N ILE A 785 -55.75 -13.22 -20.56
CA ILE A 785 -56.29 -12.26 -21.54
C ILE A 785 -56.54 -12.95 -22.89
N GLU A 786 -55.62 -13.81 -23.36
CA GLU A 786 -55.75 -14.57 -24.59
C GLU A 786 -57.00 -15.48 -24.58
N ALA A 787 -57.18 -16.26 -23.53
CA ALA A 787 -58.37 -17.13 -23.40
C ALA A 787 -59.66 -16.30 -23.36
N ARG A 788 -59.67 -15.17 -22.69
CA ARG A 788 -60.79 -14.26 -22.64
C ARG A 788 -61.09 -13.69 -24.05
N LEU A 789 -60.11 -13.31 -24.83
CA LEU A 789 -60.29 -12.85 -26.21
C LEU A 789 -60.77 -13.98 -27.11
N ASN A 790 -60.31 -15.24 -26.93
CA ASN A 790 -60.85 -16.41 -27.66
C ASN A 790 -62.31 -16.63 -27.37
N ARG A 791 -62.75 -16.54 -26.09
CA ARG A 791 -64.15 -16.65 -25.71
C ARG A 791 -65.00 -15.52 -26.25
N ILE A 792 -64.50 -14.30 -26.26
CA ILE A 792 -65.19 -13.14 -26.85
C ILE A 792 -65.41 -13.35 -28.35
N ASP A 793 -64.40 -13.76 -29.10
CA ASP A 793 -64.50 -14.10 -30.55
C ASP A 793 -65.52 -15.17 -30.80
N TRP A 794 -65.59 -16.24 -29.95
CA TRP A 794 -66.58 -17.28 -30.01
C TRP A 794 -68.01 -16.73 -29.83
N HIS A 795 -68.29 -15.87 -28.83
CA HIS A 795 -69.63 -15.23 -28.64
C HIS A 795 -69.98 -14.36 -29.87
N ILE A 796 -69.06 -13.59 -30.43
CA ILE A 796 -69.31 -12.79 -31.63
C ILE A 796 -69.72 -13.67 -32.82
N ARG A 797 -69.06 -14.83 -33.00
CA ARG A 797 -69.42 -15.77 -34.09
C ARG A 797 -70.76 -16.52 -33.83
N GLN A 798 -71.21 -16.54 -32.64
CA GLN A 798 -72.54 -17.04 -32.24
C GLN A 798 -73.62 -15.95 -32.26
N ASP A 799 -73.31 -14.74 -32.73
CA ASP A 799 -74.16 -13.55 -32.74
C ASP A 799 -74.60 -13.09 -31.33
N ASP A 800 -73.92 -13.57 -30.26
CA ASP A 800 -74.14 -13.15 -28.87
C ASP A 800 -73.33 -11.91 -28.54
N THR A 801 -73.71 -10.80 -29.14
CA THR A 801 -73.02 -9.50 -28.99
C THR A 801 -73.11 -8.95 -27.59
N ALA A 802 -74.09 -9.27 -26.82
CA ALA A 802 -74.32 -8.81 -25.44
C ALA A 802 -73.29 -9.41 -24.48
N GLN A 803 -73.05 -10.73 -24.56
CA GLN A 803 -71.99 -11.38 -23.76
C GLN A 803 -70.60 -10.95 -24.19
N ALA A 804 -70.38 -10.79 -25.49
CA ALA A 804 -69.12 -10.31 -26.00
C ALA A 804 -68.77 -8.90 -25.47
N GLN A 805 -69.73 -7.97 -25.44
CA GLN A 805 -69.58 -6.63 -24.86
C GLN A 805 -69.33 -6.66 -23.35
N ALA A 806 -70.05 -7.52 -22.63
CA ALA A 806 -69.87 -7.68 -21.19
C ALA A 806 -68.46 -8.18 -20.84
N LEU A 807 -67.93 -9.18 -21.57
CA LEU A 807 -66.58 -9.70 -21.38
C LEU A 807 -65.52 -8.68 -21.77
N LEU A 808 -65.71 -7.87 -22.86
CA LEU A 808 -64.81 -6.78 -23.23
C LEU A 808 -64.72 -5.70 -22.15
N ARG A 809 -65.82 -5.39 -21.44
CA ARG A 809 -65.78 -4.43 -20.30
C ARG A 809 -65.00 -4.97 -19.09
N GLN A 810 -64.93 -6.26 -18.93
CA GLN A 810 -64.20 -6.94 -17.86
C GLN A 810 -62.68 -7.03 -18.16
N LEU A 811 -62.24 -6.82 -19.41
CA LEU A 811 -60.84 -6.75 -19.75
C LEU A 811 -60.24 -5.50 -19.09
N GLY A 812 -59.21 -5.66 -18.28
CA GLY A 812 -58.50 -4.57 -17.60
C GLY A 812 -57.93 -3.51 -18.59
N ALA A 813 -57.58 -2.33 -18.05
CA ALA A 813 -57.07 -1.21 -18.85
C ALA A 813 -55.66 -1.48 -19.45
N ARG A 814 -54.92 -2.45 -18.99
CA ARG A 814 -53.58 -2.82 -19.49
C ARG A 814 -53.65 -4.10 -20.32
N ILE A 815 -53.77 -3.95 -21.63
CA ILE A 815 -53.64 -5.05 -22.60
C ILE A 815 -52.19 -5.06 -23.11
N PRO A 816 -51.50 -6.22 -23.13
CA PRO A 816 -50.16 -6.35 -23.70
C PRO A 816 -50.12 -5.88 -25.18
N ALA A 817 -49.03 -5.21 -25.58
CA ALA A 817 -48.88 -4.73 -26.96
C ALA A 817 -49.06 -5.84 -28.00
N THR A 818 -48.63 -7.07 -27.67
CA THR A 818 -48.79 -8.26 -28.55
C THR A 818 -50.24 -8.68 -28.75
N GLN A 819 -51.17 -8.26 -27.90
CA GLN A 819 -52.61 -8.60 -28.02
C GLN A 819 -53.47 -7.44 -28.48
N GLN A 820 -52.92 -6.22 -28.59
CA GLN A 820 -53.67 -5.04 -29.02
C GLN A 820 -54.24 -5.15 -30.43
N LEU A 821 -53.47 -5.71 -31.36
CA LEU A 821 -53.93 -5.96 -32.75
C LEU A 821 -55.16 -6.86 -32.75
N ARG A 822 -55.12 -7.94 -31.98
CA ARG A 822 -56.24 -8.86 -31.86
C ARG A 822 -57.47 -8.20 -31.23
N LEU A 823 -57.29 -7.40 -30.20
CA LEU A 823 -58.37 -6.65 -29.56
C LEU A 823 -59.03 -5.67 -30.56
N LEU A 824 -58.25 -4.96 -31.39
CA LEU A 824 -58.78 -4.05 -32.43
C LEU A 824 -59.62 -4.82 -33.44
N ARG A 825 -59.17 -5.99 -33.90
CA ARG A 825 -59.92 -6.85 -34.83
C ARG A 825 -61.22 -7.33 -34.20
N ILE A 826 -61.24 -7.82 -32.97
CA ILE A 826 -62.42 -8.25 -32.22
C ILE A 826 -63.39 -7.11 -32.04
N ARG A 827 -62.94 -5.90 -31.71
CA ARG A 827 -63.80 -4.70 -31.60
C ARG A 827 -64.43 -4.34 -32.94
N ALA A 828 -63.67 -4.48 -34.02
CA ALA A 828 -64.18 -4.24 -35.36
C ALA A 828 -65.27 -5.27 -35.76
N ASP A 829 -65.03 -6.56 -35.48
CA ASP A 829 -66.03 -7.63 -35.69
C ASP A 829 -67.30 -7.37 -34.90
N LEU A 830 -67.17 -6.96 -33.62
CA LEU A 830 -68.33 -6.65 -32.79
C LEU A 830 -69.10 -5.45 -33.33
N ALA A 831 -68.43 -4.36 -33.75
CA ALA A 831 -69.07 -3.17 -34.33
C ALA A 831 -69.79 -3.57 -35.63
N GLU A 832 -69.24 -4.42 -36.47
CA GLU A 832 -69.93 -4.91 -37.67
C GLU A 832 -71.22 -5.68 -37.34
N ARG A 833 -71.15 -6.57 -36.32
CA ARG A 833 -72.33 -7.32 -35.88
C ARG A 833 -73.41 -6.42 -35.24
N SER A 834 -72.97 -5.34 -34.58
CA SER A 834 -73.85 -4.33 -33.99
C SER A 834 -74.44 -3.37 -35.04
N GLY A 835 -74.12 -3.50 -36.33
CA GLY A 835 -74.56 -2.60 -37.37
C GLY A 835 -73.82 -1.27 -37.46
N GLU A 836 -72.75 -1.05 -36.73
CA GLU A 836 -71.94 0.17 -36.67
C GLU A 836 -70.84 0.16 -37.73
N GLY A 837 -71.23 0.12 -39.03
CA GLY A 837 -70.28 -0.05 -40.14
C GLY A 837 -69.19 1.01 -40.27
N ALA A 838 -69.47 2.27 -39.93
CA ALA A 838 -68.45 3.32 -39.90
C ALA A 838 -67.43 3.15 -38.81
N ALA A 839 -67.87 2.76 -37.60
CA ALA A 839 -66.97 2.45 -36.46
C ALA A 839 -66.07 1.20 -36.75
N ALA A 840 -66.66 0.17 -37.31
CA ALA A 840 -65.98 -1.01 -37.80
C ALA A 840 -64.87 -0.65 -38.82
N LEU A 841 -65.19 0.16 -39.84
CA LEU A 841 -64.24 0.60 -40.84
C LEU A 841 -63.08 1.40 -40.23
N ALA A 842 -63.34 2.28 -39.26
CA ALA A 842 -62.26 3.00 -38.52
C ALA A 842 -61.35 2.06 -37.75
N LEU A 843 -61.92 1.09 -37.01
CA LEU A 843 -61.18 0.09 -36.27
C LEU A 843 -60.32 -0.82 -37.17
N ARG A 844 -60.84 -1.23 -38.34
CA ARG A 844 -60.09 -2.01 -39.34
C ARG A 844 -58.88 -1.23 -39.88
N ARG A 845 -59.07 0.08 -40.17
CA ARG A 845 -57.93 0.93 -40.59
C ARG A 845 -56.87 1.04 -39.53
N THR A 846 -57.29 1.29 -38.27
CA THR A 846 -56.37 1.33 -37.13
C THR A 846 -55.66 -0.01 -36.92
N ALA A 847 -56.35 -1.14 -37.05
CA ALA A 847 -55.78 -2.46 -36.99
C ALA A 847 -54.73 -2.70 -38.10
N LEU A 848 -55.02 -2.26 -39.33
CA LEU A 848 -54.07 -2.36 -40.43
C LEU A 848 -52.82 -1.50 -40.23
N GLU A 849 -52.98 -0.27 -39.79
CA GLU A 849 -51.83 0.64 -39.45
C GLU A 849 -51.00 0.03 -38.33
N HIS A 850 -51.61 -0.48 -37.28
CA HIS A 850 -50.94 -1.15 -36.18
C HIS A 850 -50.20 -2.41 -36.66
N ALA A 851 -50.81 -3.27 -37.49
CA ALA A 851 -50.17 -4.42 -38.08
C ALA A 851 -48.94 -4.03 -38.95
N ARG A 852 -49.07 -2.96 -39.76
CA ARG A 852 -47.97 -2.45 -40.61
C ARG A 852 -46.79 -1.94 -39.75
N SER A 853 -47.09 -1.23 -38.66
CA SER A 853 -46.05 -0.70 -37.80
C SER A 853 -45.32 -1.78 -37.01
N LEU A 854 -46.00 -2.83 -36.60
CA LEU A 854 -45.40 -3.94 -35.82
C LEU A 854 -44.71 -5.00 -36.70
N HIS A 855 -45.36 -5.37 -37.81
CA HIS A 855 -44.96 -6.54 -38.57
C HIS A 855 -44.40 -6.23 -39.98
N GLY A 856 -44.72 -5.08 -40.52
CA GLY A 856 -44.41 -4.72 -41.90
C GLY A 856 -45.45 -5.22 -42.94
N ASP A 857 -45.31 -4.78 -44.18
CA ASP A 857 -46.30 -5.01 -45.25
C ASP A 857 -46.39 -6.44 -45.76
N GLY A 858 -45.27 -7.18 -45.73
CA GLY A 858 -45.16 -8.53 -46.28
C GLY A 858 -45.49 -9.68 -45.32
N LYS A 859 -46.11 -9.42 -44.20
CA LYS A 859 -46.47 -10.36 -43.16
C LYS A 859 -47.93 -10.81 -43.22
N LEU A 860 -48.14 -12.04 -42.72
CA LEU A 860 -49.48 -12.65 -42.73
C LEU A 860 -50.51 -11.85 -41.97
N GLU A 861 -50.15 -11.29 -40.82
CA GLU A 861 -51.03 -10.46 -40.01
C GLU A 861 -51.48 -9.20 -40.74
N THR A 862 -50.58 -8.52 -41.46
CA THR A 862 -50.91 -7.36 -42.28
C THR A 862 -51.79 -7.73 -43.47
N ALA A 863 -51.47 -8.85 -44.14
CA ALA A 863 -52.31 -9.35 -45.24
C ALA A 863 -53.71 -9.73 -44.73
N THR A 864 -53.82 -10.36 -43.58
CA THR A 864 -55.12 -10.71 -42.96
C THR A 864 -55.93 -9.42 -42.60
N CYS A 865 -55.29 -8.41 -42.05
CA CYS A 865 -55.98 -7.11 -41.77
C CYS A 865 -56.44 -6.41 -43.04
N ARG A 866 -55.69 -6.55 -44.18
CA ARG A 866 -56.16 -6.08 -45.50
C ARG A 866 -57.41 -6.81 -45.99
N ILE A 867 -57.44 -8.16 -45.75
CA ILE A 867 -58.61 -8.98 -46.11
C ILE A 867 -59.83 -8.53 -45.25
N ASP A 868 -59.62 -8.38 -43.93
CA ASP A 868 -60.69 -7.93 -43.01
C ASP A 868 -61.20 -6.55 -43.38
N LEU A 869 -60.29 -5.61 -43.72
CA LEU A 869 -60.68 -4.24 -44.19
C LEU A 869 -61.47 -4.32 -45.51
N ALA A 870 -61.01 -5.16 -46.45
CA ALA A 870 -61.67 -5.31 -47.76
C ALA A 870 -63.10 -5.87 -47.62
N GLU A 871 -63.30 -6.80 -46.74
CA GLU A 871 -64.62 -7.40 -46.47
C GLU A 871 -65.56 -6.35 -45.87
N THR A 872 -65.12 -5.54 -44.90
CA THR A 872 -65.89 -4.42 -44.36
C THR A 872 -66.21 -3.39 -45.41
N LEU A 873 -65.25 -3.04 -46.28
CA LEU A 873 -65.46 -2.13 -47.44
C LEU A 873 -66.49 -2.66 -48.42
N LEU A 874 -66.44 -3.97 -48.75
CA LEU A 874 -67.42 -4.61 -49.64
C LEU A 874 -68.83 -4.55 -49.03
N ARG A 875 -69.00 -4.81 -47.73
CA ARG A 875 -70.31 -4.69 -47.08
C ARG A 875 -70.85 -3.31 -47.07
N LEU A 876 -70.01 -2.28 -47.08
CA LEU A 876 -70.37 -0.86 -47.15
C LEU A 876 -70.47 -0.37 -48.60
N GLY A 877 -70.32 -1.22 -49.63
CA GLY A 877 -70.46 -0.88 -51.05
C GLY A 877 -69.18 -0.27 -51.68
N HIS A 878 -68.07 -0.18 -50.98
CA HIS A 878 -66.83 0.41 -51.48
C HIS A 878 -65.97 -0.60 -52.25
N ARG A 879 -66.35 -1.01 -53.42
CA ARG A 879 -65.72 -2.10 -54.21
C ARG A 879 -64.30 -1.83 -54.63
N GLN A 880 -63.99 -0.63 -55.14
CA GLN A 880 -62.63 -0.29 -55.65
C GLN A 880 -61.58 -0.29 -54.55
N PRO A 881 -61.77 0.39 -53.41
CA PRO A 881 -60.87 0.32 -52.31
C PRO A 881 -60.69 -1.11 -51.74
N ALA A 882 -61.77 -1.92 -51.76
CA ALA A 882 -61.67 -3.34 -51.32
C ALA A 882 -60.80 -4.14 -52.26
N LEU A 883 -60.95 -3.99 -53.59
CA LEU A 883 -60.15 -4.68 -54.59
C LEU A 883 -58.66 -4.35 -54.43
N GLU A 884 -58.33 -3.07 -54.21
CA GLU A 884 -56.90 -2.65 -53.93
C GLU A 884 -56.31 -3.32 -52.70
N ALA A 885 -57.09 -3.32 -51.61
CA ALA A 885 -56.60 -4.01 -50.38
C ALA A 885 -56.37 -5.52 -50.55
N LEU A 886 -57.25 -6.22 -51.27
CA LEU A 886 -57.17 -7.63 -51.61
C LEU A 886 -55.94 -7.93 -52.49
N LEU A 887 -55.73 -7.09 -53.55
CA LEU A 887 -54.58 -7.24 -54.45
C LEU A 887 -53.22 -7.05 -53.64
N GLN A 888 -53.21 -6.17 -52.68
CA GLN A 888 -52.03 -6.00 -51.79
C GLN A 888 -51.85 -7.17 -50.84
N ALA A 889 -52.88 -7.90 -50.44
CA ALA A 889 -52.79 -9.07 -49.58
C ALA A 889 -52.35 -10.34 -50.33
N LEU A 890 -52.74 -10.45 -51.63
CA LEU A 890 -52.61 -11.67 -52.44
C LEU A 890 -51.20 -12.23 -52.45
N PRO A 891 -50.10 -11.52 -52.77
CA PRO A 891 -48.76 -12.11 -52.87
C PRO A 891 -48.28 -12.72 -51.54
N THR A 892 -48.72 -12.14 -50.45
CA THR A 892 -48.35 -12.62 -49.11
C THR A 892 -49.08 -13.89 -48.74
N ILE A 893 -50.35 -13.97 -49.01
CA ILE A 893 -51.17 -15.16 -48.74
C ILE A 893 -50.72 -16.32 -49.64
N GLU A 894 -50.52 -16.11 -50.97
CA GLU A 894 -50.00 -17.11 -51.87
C GLU A 894 -48.65 -17.71 -51.44
N ARG A 895 -47.79 -16.86 -50.92
CA ARG A 895 -46.48 -17.30 -50.50
C ARG A 895 -46.48 -18.08 -49.17
N LEU A 896 -47.35 -17.66 -48.24
CA LEU A 896 -47.25 -18.12 -46.85
C LEU A 896 -48.26 -19.16 -46.45
N GLN A 897 -49.35 -19.35 -47.23
CA GLN A 897 -50.41 -20.30 -46.90
C GLN A 897 -50.49 -21.42 -47.87
N VAL A 898 -50.91 -22.60 -47.42
CA VAL A 898 -51.21 -23.75 -48.27
C VAL A 898 -52.43 -23.45 -49.18
N ASP A 899 -52.56 -24.17 -50.27
CA ASP A 899 -53.61 -23.91 -51.28
C ASP A 899 -55.00 -23.93 -50.70
N ASP A 900 -55.28 -24.89 -49.79
CA ASP A 900 -56.60 -25.09 -49.19
C ASP A 900 -56.83 -24.28 -47.92
N ALA A 901 -55.96 -23.33 -47.60
CA ALA A 901 -56.05 -22.53 -46.38
C ALA A 901 -57.34 -21.69 -46.35
N PRO A 902 -58.02 -21.59 -45.19
CA PRO A 902 -59.27 -20.80 -45.10
C PRO A 902 -59.09 -19.32 -45.49
N ALA A 903 -57.95 -18.71 -45.18
CA ALA A 903 -57.69 -17.34 -45.54
C ALA A 903 -57.52 -17.16 -47.08
N ARG A 904 -56.92 -18.15 -47.77
CA ARG A 904 -56.75 -18.17 -49.21
C ARG A 904 -58.10 -18.28 -49.86
N ARG A 905 -58.92 -19.27 -49.46
CA ARG A 905 -60.30 -19.41 -49.96
C ARG A 905 -61.15 -18.16 -49.73
N ARG A 906 -61.05 -17.51 -48.56
CA ARG A 906 -61.73 -16.26 -48.22
C ARG A 906 -61.26 -15.11 -49.14
N LEU A 907 -59.96 -14.98 -49.36
CA LEU A 907 -59.36 -13.99 -50.26
C LEU A 907 -59.89 -14.15 -51.71
N ASP A 908 -59.88 -15.37 -52.23
CA ASP A 908 -60.38 -15.69 -53.62
C ASP A 908 -61.86 -15.38 -53.76
N GLY A 909 -62.67 -15.70 -52.72
CA GLY A 909 -64.06 -15.41 -52.67
C GLY A 909 -64.36 -13.86 -52.72
N LEU A 910 -63.61 -13.13 -51.92
CA LEU A 910 -63.72 -11.69 -51.85
C LEU A 910 -63.21 -10.99 -53.11
N LEU A 911 -62.15 -11.48 -53.74
CA LEU A 911 -61.71 -11.02 -55.09
C LEU A 911 -62.77 -11.16 -56.17
N LEU A 912 -63.45 -12.30 -56.22
CA LEU A 912 -64.59 -12.52 -57.15
C LEU A 912 -65.71 -11.49 -56.90
N LEU A 913 -66.11 -11.27 -55.63
CA LEU A 913 -67.12 -10.27 -55.22
C LEU A 913 -66.71 -8.87 -55.60
N ALA A 914 -65.45 -8.47 -55.34
CA ALA A 914 -64.95 -7.13 -55.68
C ALA A 914 -64.92 -6.82 -57.20
N ARG A 915 -64.62 -7.85 -58.00
CA ARG A 915 -64.59 -7.77 -59.47
C ARG A 915 -66.01 -7.82 -60.11
N GLY A 916 -67.07 -7.93 -59.38
CA GLY A 916 -68.41 -7.93 -59.86
C GLY A 916 -68.98 -9.30 -60.38
N GLY A 917 -68.30 -10.38 -60.12
CA GLY A 917 -68.75 -11.74 -60.35
C GLY A 917 -69.86 -12.14 -59.36
N ARG A 918 -70.92 -12.90 -59.85
CA ARG A 918 -71.90 -13.54 -58.95
C ARG A 918 -71.19 -14.72 -58.19
N GLY A 919 -70.52 -14.44 -57.12
CA GLY A 919 -70.06 -15.49 -56.22
C GLY A 919 -71.19 -16.06 -55.41
N ARG A 920 -71.39 -17.38 -55.38
CA ARG A 920 -72.19 -18.05 -54.40
C ARG A 920 -71.53 -17.81 -53.04
N ALA A 921 -72.25 -17.09 -52.11
CA ALA A 921 -71.83 -17.03 -50.71
C ALA A 921 -71.74 -18.49 -50.18
N ALA A 922 -70.47 -18.98 -49.84
CA ALA A 922 -70.24 -20.21 -49.13
C ALA A 922 -70.18 -19.93 -47.69
#